data_f5fa2fe154c2d236ff59562983a9ae72
#
_entry.id   f5fa2fe154c2d236ff59562983a9ae72
#
_cell.length_a   1.000
_cell.length_b   1.000
_cell.length_c   1.000
_cell.angle_alpha   90.00
_cell.angle_beta   90.00
_cell.angle_gamma   90.00
#
_symmetry.space_group_name_H-M   'P 1'
#
loop_
_entity.id
_entity.type
_entity.pdbx_description
1 polymer ?
#
loop_
_entity_poly.entity_id
_entity_poly.type
_entity_poly.pdbx_seq_one_letter_code
_entity_poly.pdbx_strand_id
1 'polypeptide(L)'
;MINEQLLNPQSIVVIGGSNNTHKPGGSVVRNLLSGNYQGELRIVNPKEDQVQGIPVFHDVKDIPQTDLAILVVAAKYCPDYVDYLCAEKGVRAFIIISAGFGEETPEGAVLEQRILDTCEQYGAALIGPNCIGLLNRQHHSVFTLPIPNLDPKGADFISGSGATAVFILESAVTKGLQFNSVWSIGNGKQIGIEDVLQYMDEHFNPETDSKVKLLYIENIADPDKLLFYASNLIRKGCRIAAIKAGSSESGSRAASSHTGALASSDAAVEALFRKAGIVRCFSREELTTAGCIFMVSANSSLFTLHSSLNFAIVTHAGGPGVMLTDALSKGGINVPSLITTTETTKTTSEGDNMSPDENKLSELSKLSSNNNLSSNNYADELKSKLFPGSSVANPIDFLATGTAEQLGIVIDYCEHKFDQIDAIAVIYGTPGLTQLYEAYDVLDQKIRECKKPIFPILPSLHTAGPEVAEFLKKGHVNFSDEVTLATTLSQIMRTPQPAPFEVQLYGIDITRLHKTIYRETNRLKFEGITTGYLAPDTVREILSCAGIPMVPEMVSPSKDELIAFAEKTGYPVVAKVVGPVHKSDVGGVTLNIRTAEHLALEFDRMMQIPDAKGVMVQKMLKGTELFIGAKYEERFGHVVLCGLGGIFVEVLKDVSSGLAPLSYGEAYSMIHSLRGYKIIKGTRGQKGINEQKYAEIIVRLSTLLRFATEIKEIDINPLLADEHSVIAVDARIRIER
;
A
#
# COMPACT_ATOMS: atom_id res chain seq x y z
N MET A 1 -1.76 18.65 19.27
CA MET A 1 -2.97 18.84 18.43
C MET A 1 -2.68 19.91 17.39
N ILE A 2 -2.94 19.65 16.09
CA ILE A 2 -2.74 20.64 15.02
C ILE A 2 -3.74 21.78 15.24
N ASN A 3 -3.27 23.04 15.14
CA ASN A 3 -4.06 24.24 15.44
C ASN A 3 -3.83 25.34 14.38
N GLU A 4 -4.65 26.40 14.42
CA GLU A 4 -4.59 27.53 13.49
C GLU A 4 -3.26 28.28 13.55
N GLN A 5 -2.63 28.39 14.75
CA GLN A 5 -1.36 29.06 14.91
C GLN A 5 -0.20 28.32 14.18
N LEU A 6 -0.34 27.00 13.96
CA LEU A 6 0.58 26.25 13.13
C LEU A 6 0.31 26.44 11.63
N LEU A 7 -0.96 26.46 11.23
CA LEU A 7 -1.35 26.39 9.83
C LEU A 7 -1.43 27.76 9.15
N ASN A 8 -1.90 28.78 9.88
CA ASN A 8 -2.16 30.13 9.39
C ASN A 8 -1.77 31.19 10.45
N PRO A 9 -0.52 31.18 10.92
CA PRO A 9 -0.05 32.12 11.94
C PRO A 9 -0.14 33.56 11.44
N GLN A 10 -0.59 34.47 12.32
CA GLN A 10 -0.58 35.91 12.06
C GLN A 10 0.79 36.52 12.37
N SER A 11 1.60 35.82 13.17
CA SER A 11 2.95 36.21 13.50
C SER A 11 3.89 34.99 13.63
N ILE A 12 5.08 35.10 13.04
CA ILE A 12 6.14 34.08 13.10
C ILE A 12 7.39 34.68 13.69
N VAL A 13 8.01 33.99 14.66
CA VAL A 13 9.37 34.30 15.12
C VAL A 13 10.36 33.21 14.71
N VAL A 14 11.47 33.61 14.10
CA VAL A 14 12.60 32.71 13.78
C VAL A 14 13.70 32.93 14.82
N ILE A 15 13.91 31.96 15.71
CA ILE A 15 15.00 31.97 16.69
C ILE A 15 16.25 31.38 16.04
N GLY A 16 17.30 32.19 15.86
CA GLY A 16 18.52 31.81 15.14
C GLY A 16 18.50 32.14 13.64
N GLY A 17 17.61 33.04 13.22
CA GLY A 17 17.63 33.58 11.86
C GLY A 17 18.98 34.24 11.51
N SER A 18 19.42 34.18 10.24
CA SER A 18 20.74 34.59 9.80
C SER A 18 20.73 35.21 8.40
N ASN A 19 21.70 36.10 8.14
CA ASN A 19 21.97 36.61 6.80
C ASN A 19 22.57 35.52 5.87
N ASN A 20 23.20 34.50 6.43
CA ASN A 20 23.78 33.42 5.64
C ASN A 20 22.70 32.42 5.19
N THR A 21 22.24 32.55 3.94
CA THR A 21 21.23 31.73 3.31
C THR A 21 21.67 30.27 3.04
N HIS A 22 22.95 29.92 3.27
CA HIS A 22 23.46 28.55 3.23
C HIS A 22 23.35 27.84 4.60
N LYS A 23 22.90 28.54 5.63
CA LYS A 23 22.59 27.97 6.94
C LYS A 23 21.07 27.82 7.09
N PRO A 24 20.59 26.82 7.84
CA PRO A 24 19.14 26.59 8.01
C PRO A 24 18.37 27.85 8.44
N GLY A 25 18.85 28.60 9.44
CA GLY A 25 18.17 29.83 9.90
C GLY A 25 18.08 30.93 8.84
N GLY A 26 19.08 31.05 7.97
CA GLY A 26 19.04 32.01 6.85
C GLY A 26 18.15 31.52 5.70
N SER A 27 18.15 30.21 5.44
CA SER A 27 17.26 29.61 4.43
C SER A 27 15.78 29.72 4.82
N VAL A 28 15.42 29.50 6.09
CA VAL A 28 14.04 29.69 6.58
C VAL A 28 13.57 31.12 6.35
N VAL A 29 14.38 32.11 6.74
CA VAL A 29 14.02 33.52 6.55
C VAL A 29 13.84 33.85 5.07
N ARG A 30 14.78 33.42 4.21
CA ARG A 30 14.66 33.59 2.75
C ARG A 30 13.37 32.97 2.21
N ASN A 31 13.03 31.74 2.62
CA ASN A 31 11.88 31.02 2.11
C ASN A 31 10.55 31.67 2.57
N LEU A 32 10.48 32.16 3.81
CA LEU A 32 9.35 32.95 4.30
C LEU A 32 9.15 34.23 3.50
N LEU A 33 10.23 34.97 3.22
CA LEU A 33 10.20 36.22 2.43
C LEU A 33 9.82 35.94 0.97
N SER A 34 10.45 34.93 0.34
CA SER A 34 10.15 34.57 -1.05
C SER A 34 8.75 33.98 -1.23
N GLY A 35 8.20 33.33 -0.20
CA GLY A 35 6.85 32.82 -0.15
C GLY A 35 5.80 33.91 0.12
N ASN A 36 6.22 35.16 0.22
CA ASN A 36 5.34 36.31 0.44
C ASN A 36 4.41 36.14 1.65
N TYR A 37 4.99 35.70 2.78
CA TYR A 37 4.24 35.56 4.03
C TYR A 37 3.59 36.89 4.41
N GLN A 38 2.30 36.91 4.66
CA GLN A 38 1.51 38.12 4.86
C GLN A 38 1.43 38.58 6.32
N GLY A 39 1.82 37.74 7.28
CA GLY A 39 1.86 38.07 8.70
C GLY A 39 3.13 38.75 9.14
N GLU A 40 3.25 39.02 10.42
CA GLU A 40 4.43 39.67 11.01
C GLU A 40 5.60 38.67 11.15
N LEU A 41 6.69 38.89 10.43
CA LEU A 41 7.90 38.08 10.57
C LEU A 41 8.90 38.79 11.51
N ARG A 42 9.27 38.08 12.56
CA ARG A 42 10.22 38.52 13.60
C ARG A 42 11.41 37.59 13.65
N ILE A 43 12.59 38.16 13.97
CA ILE A 43 13.82 37.36 14.03
C ILE A 43 14.50 37.65 15.36
N VAL A 44 14.99 36.61 16.02
CA VAL A 44 15.83 36.71 17.23
C VAL A 44 17.24 36.22 16.88
N ASN A 45 18.22 37.14 17.00
CA ASN A 45 19.64 36.81 16.85
C ASN A 45 20.49 37.77 17.73
N PRO A 46 21.29 37.24 18.68
CA PRO A 46 22.05 38.08 19.61
C PRO A 46 23.24 38.82 18.97
N LYS A 47 23.56 38.57 17.72
CA LYS A 47 24.78 39.09 17.04
C LYS A 47 24.53 40.04 15.88
N GLU A 48 23.33 39.99 15.31
CA GLU A 48 23.00 40.74 14.10
C GLU A 48 21.93 41.81 14.41
N ASP A 49 22.07 43.02 13.86
CA ASP A 49 21.10 44.09 14.03
C ASP A 49 19.98 43.99 12.97
N GLN A 50 20.29 43.37 11.84
CA GLN A 50 19.36 43.14 10.73
C GLN A 50 19.64 41.81 10.04
N VAL A 51 18.60 41.05 9.70
CA VAL A 51 18.67 39.82 8.90
C VAL A 51 17.79 39.93 7.67
N GLN A 52 18.40 39.89 6.48
CA GLN A 52 17.74 39.94 5.18
C GLN A 52 16.73 41.12 5.07
N GLY A 53 17.08 42.26 5.60
CA GLY A 53 16.26 43.48 5.59
C GLY A 53 15.28 43.64 6.76
N ILE A 54 15.17 42.64 7.66
CA ILE A 54 14.28 42.66 8.81
C ILE A 54 15.07 43.06 10.06
N PRO A 55 14.62 44.07 10.85
CA PRO A 55 15.19 44.37 12.15
C PRO A 55 15.12 43.20 13.10
N VAL A 56 16.15 42.99 13.91
CA VAL A 56 16.30 41.81 14.77
C VAL A 56 16.07 42.19 16.23
N PHE A 57 15.46 41.31 16.99
CA PHE A 57 15.46 41.32 18.44
C PHE A 57 16.69 40.57 18.96
N HIS A 58 17.44 41.18 19.90
CA HIS A 58 18.64 40.55 20.46
C HIS A 58 18.32 39.50 21.56
N ASP A 59 17.18 39.66 22.23
CA ASP A 59 16.67 38.71 23.24
C ASP A 59 15.21 38.33 22.92
N VAL A 60 14.87 37.08 23.16
CA VAL A 60 13.50 36.59 23.03
C VAL A 60 12.51 37.29 23.98
N LYS A 61 13.03 37.95 25.04
CA LYS A 61 12.22 38.72 25.99
C LYS A 61 11.63 39.98 25.37
N ASP A 62 12.25 40.49 24.33
CA ASP A 62 11.87 41.78 23.70
C ASP A 62 10.82 41.61 22.60
N ILE A 63 10.51 40.36 22.15
CA ILE A 63 9.51 40.14 21.13
C ILE A 63 8.07 40.34 21.68
N PRO A 64 7.13 40.82 20.88
CA PRO A 64 5.71 40.82 21.21
C PRO A 64 5.11 39.40 21.28
N GLN A 65 3.83 39.30 21.66
CA GLN A 65 3.04 38.07 21.56
C GLN A 65 3.13 37.51 20.12
N THR A 66 3.29 36.18 19.99
CA THR A 66 3.60 35.53 18.70
C THR A 66 2.91 34.18 18.61
N ASP A 67 2.40 33.82 17.43
CA ASP A 67 1.64 32.58 17.21
C ASP A 67 2.56 31.36 17.04
N LEU A 68 3.52 31.46 16.10
CA LEU A 68 4.42 30.37 15.70
C LEU A 68 5.88 30.73 15.96
N ALA A 69 6.62 29.84 16.61
CA ALA A 69 8.07 29.94 16.76
C ALA A 69 8.79 28.84 15.95
N ILE A 70 9.78 29.26 15.13
CA ILE A 70 10.68 28.35 14.40
C ILE A 70 12.04 28.37 15.09
N LEU A 71 12.44 27.24 15.67
CA LEU A 71 13.69 27.11 16.43
C LEU A 71 14.80 26.53 15.53
N VAL A 72 15.87 27.31 15.34
CA VAL A 72 17.06 26.93 14.55
C VAL A 72 18.31 27.18 15.43
N VAL A 73 18.30 26.60 16.62
CA VAL A 73 19.35 26.72 17.63
C VAL A 73 19.73 25.34 18.15
N ALA A 74 20.88 25.19 18.82
CA ALA A 74 21.30 23.91 19.34
C ALA A 74 20.26 23.31 20.31
N ALA A 75 20.04 21.99 20.22
CA ALA A 75 19.00 21.26 20.95
C ALA A 75 18.91 21.59 22.44
N LYS A 76 20.06 21.72 23.11
CA LYS A 76 20.13 22.05 24.55
C LYS A 76 19.46 23.37 24.97
N TYR A 77 19.24 24.28 24.03
CA TYR A 77 18.58 25.57 24.31
C TYR A 77 17.07 25.55 24.00
N CYS A 78 16.62 24.58 23.20
CA CYS A 78 15.23 24.56 22.74
C CYS A 78 14.22 24.47 23.90
N PRO A 79 14.40 23.62 24.96
CA PRO A 79 13.43 23.55 26.04
C PRO A 79 13.21 24.89 26.74
N ASP A 80 14.27 25.64 27.04
CA ASP A 80 14.17 26.94 27.70
C ASP A 80 13.44 27.98 26.85
N TYR A 81 13.65 27.94 25.52
CA TYR A 81 12.90 28.79 24.60
C TYR A 81 11.43 28.40 24.56
N VAL A 82 11.11 27.10 24.48
CA VAL A 82 9.72 26.62 24.42
C VAL A 82 8.97 27.00 25.70
N ASP A 83 9.56 26.77 26.88
CA ASP A 83 8.99 27.13 28.16
C ASP A 83 8.68 28.64 28.23
N TYR A 84 9.67 29.48 27.91
CA TYR A 84 9.52 30.93 27.97
C TYR A 84 8.49 31.44 26.96
N LEU A 85 8.56 30.97 25.73
CA LEU A 85 7.65 31.41 24.65
C LEU A 85 6.19 31.00 24.91
N CYS A 86 5.95 29.81 25.44
CA CYS A 86 4.62 29.39 25.86
C CYS A 86 4.06 30.24 26.99
N ALA A 87 4.87 30.46 28.04
CA ALA A 87 4.44 31.15 29.26
C ALA A 87 4.27 32.66 29.07
N GLU A 88 5.25 33.31 28.41
CA GLU A 88 5.37 34.79 28.41
C GLU A 88 4.97 35.42 27.07
N LYS A 89 5.07 34.67 25.97
CA LYS A 89 4.83 35.21 24.61
C LYS A 89 3.61 34.64 23.91
N GLY A 90 2.87 33.75 24.58
CA GLY A 90 1.63 33.20 24.08
C GLY A 90 1.77 32.29 22.89
N VAL A 91 2.97 31.79 22.57
CA VAL A 91 3.22 30.90 21.45
C VAL A 91 2.46 29.60 21.63
N ARG A 92 1.75 29.17 20.59
CA ARG A 92 0.96 27.93 20.58
C ARG A 92 1.27 27.03 19.40
N ALA A 93 2.34 27.32 18.66
CA ALA A 93 2.86 26.47 17.61
C ALA A 93 4.38 26.54 17.53
N PHE A 94 5.02 25.40 17.33
CA PHE A 94 6.47 25.29 17.20
C PHE A 94 6.85 24.42 16.01
N ILE A 95 7.91 24.84 15.31
CA ILE A 95 8.66 24.05 14.34
C ILE A 95 10.11 24.02 14.81
N ILE A 96 10.60 22.84 15.24
CA ILE A 96 11.97 22.65 15.73
C ILE A 96 12.78 21.94 14.65
N ILE A 97 13.62 22.72 13.95
CA ILE A 97 14.45 22.23 12.85
C ILE A 97 15.66 21.45 13.37
N SER A 98 16.19 21.86 14.50
CA SER A 98 17.43 21.32 15.07
C SER A 98 17.34 19.81 15.35
N ALA A 99 18.45 19.12 15.12
CA ALA A 99 18.72 17.74 15.55
C ALA A 99 19.49 17.74 16.89
N GLY A 100 19.74 16.55 17.45
CA GLY A 100 20.44 16.33 18.72
C GLY A 100 19.49 16.03 19.88
N PHE A 101 18.37 15.38 19.59
CA PHE A 101 17.36 14.96 20.54
C PHE A 101 17.35 13.42 20.73
N GLY A 102 16.20 12.81 20.87
CA GLY A 102 16.06 11.38 21.14
C GLY A 102 16.59 10.47 20.03
N GLU A 103 16.74 10.98 18.81
CA GLU A 103 17.35 10.26 17.69
C GLU A 103 18.87 10.09 17.85
N GLU A 104 19.53 10.93 18.65
CA GLU A 104 20.99 10.94 18.77
C GLU A 104 21.46 10.40 20.11
N THR A 105 20.86 10.83 21.22
CA THR A 105 21.30 10.45 22.57
C THR A 105 20.14 10.28 23.56
N PRO A 106 20.34 9.49 24.66
CA PRO A 106 19.37 9.42 25.75
C PRO A 106 19.14 10.78 26.43
N GLU A 107 20.17 11.60 26.56
CA GLU A 107 20.10 12.95 27.13
C GLU A 107 19.23 13.85 26.20
N GLY A 108 19.38 13.71 24.90
CA GLY A 108 18.53 14.37 23.90
C GLY A 108 17.06 13.98 24.03
N ALA A 109 16.77 12.73 24.38
CA ALA A 109 15.39 12.27 24.63
C ALA A 109 14.77 12.96 25.87
N VAL A 110 15.56 13.28 26.90
CA VAL A 110 15.09 14.05 28.06
C VAL A 110 14.73 15.49 27.66
N LEU A 111 15.55 16.12 26.82
CA LEU A 111 15.24 17.46 26.29
C LEU A 111 13.95 17.44 25.46
N GLU A 112 13.80 16.44 24.61
CA GLU A 112 12.61 16.26 23.78
C GLU A 112 11.35 16.09 24.65
N GLN A 113 11.42 15.26 25.69
CA GLN A 113 10.29 15.04 26.60
C GLN A 113 9.89 16.32 27.34
N ARG A 114 10.84 17.13 27.81
CA ARG A 114 10.52 18.43 28.43
C ARG A 114 9.78 19.37 27.48
N ILE A 115 10.16 19.39 26.19
CA ILE A 115 9.46 20.19 25.18
C ILE A 115 8.03 19.68 25.01
N LEU A 116 7.84 18.35 24.94
CA LEU A 116 6.51 17.73 24.82
C LEU A 116 5.62 18.11 26.02
N ASP A 117 6.11 17.93 27.24
CA ASP A 117 5.39 18.23 28.48
C ASP A 117 4.91 19.71 28.49
N THR A 118 5.79 20.62 28.07
CA THR A 118 5.45 22.04 27.95
C THR A 118 4.41 22.28 26.88
N CYS A 119 4.57 21.70 25.69
CA CYS A 119 3.60 21.84 24.59
C CYS A 119 2.22 21.30 25.01
N GLU A 120 2.15 20.17 25.70
CA GLU A 120 0.91 19.59 26.22
C GLU A 120 0.27 20.50 27.28
N GLN A 121 1.07 21.00 28.22
CA GLN A 121 0.59 21.89 29.28
C GLN A 121 -0.08 23.16 28.72
N TYR A 122 0.47 23.74 27.65
CA TYR A 122 -0.03 24.98 27.05
C TYR A 122 -0.92 24.75 25.82
N GLY A 123 -1.19 23.51 25.41
CA GLY A 123 -1.97 23.17 24.22
C GLY A 123 -1.29 23.61 22.92
N ALA A 124 0.04 23.65 22.91
CA ALA A 124 0.82 24.04 21.73
C ALA A 124 1.06 22.89 20.79
N ALA A 125 1.04 23.18 19.47
CA ALA A 125 1.35 22.24 18.42
C ALA A 125 2.88 22.18 18.16
N LEU A 126 3.44 21.00 17.96
CA LEU A 126 4.86 20.78 17.72
C LEU A 126 5.12 19.95 16.46
N ILE A 127 5.80 20.55 15.47
CA ILE A 127 6.43 19.86 14.34
C ILE A 127 7.91 19.65 14.63
N GLY A 128 8.41 18.46 14.44
CA GLY A 128 9.79 18.08 14.77
C GLY A 128 9.91 17.46 16.17
N PRO A 129 11.10 17.57 16.82
CA PRO A 129 12.35 18.15 16.28
C PRO A 129 12.94 17.35 15.12
N ASN A 130 14.12 17.78 14.62
CA ASN A 130 14.85 17.11 13.55
C ASN A 130 14.02 17.04 12.23
N CYS A 131 13.50 18.17 11.78
CA CYS A 131 12.64 18.26 10.58
C CYS A 131 13.13 19.35 9.62
N ILE A 132 12.60 19.35 8.39
CA ILE A 132 12.83 20.47 7.47
C ILE A 132 11.79 21.59 7.62
N GLY A 133 10.68 21.33 8.29
CA GLY A 133 9.60 22.26 8.59
C GLY A 133 8.28 21.97 7.89
N LEU A 134 7.44 22.97 7.82
CA LEU A 134 6.11 22.95 7.21
C LEU A 134 6.05 23.95 6.04
N LEU A 135 5.59 23.48 4.89
CA LEU A 135 5.31 24.29 3.71
C LEU A 135 3.82 24.19 3.38
N ASN A 136 3.16 25.33 3.33
CA ASN A 136 1.78 25.45 2.86
C ASN A 136 1.59 26.80 2.15
N ARG A 137 0.38 27.09 1.69
CA ARG A 137 0.09 28.33 0.94
C ARG A 137 0.13 29.59 1.81
N GLN A 138 0.06 29.48 3.13
CA GLN A 138 0.10 30.60 4.07
C GLN A 138 1.52 30.97 4.46
N HIS A 139 2.42 29.99 4.61
CA HIS A 139 3.82 30.23 4.97
C HIS A 139 4.77 29.13 4.48
N HIS A 140 5.97 29.53 4.12
CA HIS A 140 7.04 28.62 3.68
C HIS A 140 8.05 28.40 4.81
N SER A 141 7.63 27.82 5.92
CA SER A 141 8.46 27.58 7.11
C SER A 141 9.36 26.35 6.96
N VAL A 142 10.14 26.31 5.89
CA VAL A 142 11.11 25.25 5.57
C VAL A 142 12.48 25.84 5.25
N PHE A 143 13.56 25.11 5.53
CA PHE A 143 14.91 25.58 5.22
C PHE A 143 15.49 25.03 3.90
N THR A 144 14.76 24.17 3.19
CA THR A 144 15.24 23.45 1.99
C THR A 144 14.73 24.05 0.69
N LEU A 145 15.32 23.60 -0.41
CA LEU A 145 14.90 23.80 -1.79
C LEU A 145 14.79 22.42 -2.46
N PRO A 146 14.05 22.27 -3.57
CA PRO A 146 13.23 23.30 -4.21
C PRO A 146 11.96 23.62 -3.40
N ILE A 147 11.41 24.84 -3.57
CA ILE A 147 10.04 25.14 -3.18
C ILE A 147 9.15 24.75 -4.37
N PRO A 148 8.30 23.72 -4.25
CA PRO A 148 7.40 23.32 -5.33
C PRO A 148 6.31 24.36 -5.58
N ASN A 149 5.67 24.30 -6.75
CA ASN A 149 4.48 25.08 -7.00
C ASN A 149 3.33 24.61 -6.10
N LEU A 150 2.70 25.56 -5.39
CA LEU A 150 1.60 25.28 -4.47
C LEU A 150 0.26 25.56 -5.13
N ASP A 151 -0.61 24.53 -5.11
CA ASP A 151 -1.98 24.55 -5.60
C ASP A 151 -2.92 23.91 -4.58
N PRO A 152 -4.10 24.48 -4.29
CA PRO A 152 -5.03 23.90 -3.31
C PRO A 152 -5.47 22.46 -3.64
N LYS A 153 -5.43 22.07 -4.91
CA LYS A 153 -5.74 20.71 -5.38
C LYS A 153 -4.49 19.85 -5.63
N GLY A 154 -3.31 20.41 -5.40
CA GLY A 154 -2.03 19.69 -5.42
C GLY A 154 -1.94 18.63 -4.33
N ALA A 155 -0.91 17.80 -4.33
CA ALA A 155 -0.72 16.74 -3.35
C ALA A 155 -0.40 17.30 -1.95
N ASP A 156 -0.93 16.68 -0.90
CA ASP A 156 -0.36 16.81 0.45
C ASP A 156 0.71 15.75 0.62
N PHE A 157 1.90 16.18 0.98
CA PHE A 157 3.03 15.29 1.21
C PHE A 157 3.45 15.31 2.67
N ILE A 158 3.49 14.14 3.31
CA ILE A 158 3.83 13.97 4.72
C ILE A 158 5.03 13.03 4.82
N SER A 159 6.11 13.47 5.47
CA SER A 159 7.37 12.73 5.54
C SER A 159 7.93 12.68 6.96
N GLY A 160 8.31 11.48 7.40
CA GLY A 160 9.10 11.28 8.62
C GLY A 160 10.58 11.65 8.45
N SER A 161 11.08 11.74 7.20
CA SER A 161 12.48 12.04 6.91
C SER A 161 12.64 13.36 6.15
N GLY A 162 13.42 14.29 6.69
CA GLY A 162 13.70 15.55 6.06
C GLY A 162 14.49 15.41 4.75
N ALA A 163 15.60 14.70 4.76
CA ALA A 163 16.44 14.50 3.58
C ALA A 163 15.72 13.77 2.45
N THR A 164 14.97 12.71 2.78
CA THR A 164 14.18 11.96 1.80
C THR A 164 13.05 12.82 1.22
N ALA A 165 12.44 13.70 2.03
CA ALA A 165 11.43 14.63 1.56
C ALA A 165 11.97 15.53 0.45
N VAL A 166 13.16 16.10 0.63
CA VAL A 166 13.81 16.94 -0.41
C VAL A 166 13.99 16.16 -1.71
N PHE A 167 14.50 14.92 -1.65
CA PHE A 167 14.72 14.11 -2.85
C PHE A 167 13.40 13.69 -3.53
N ILE A 168 12.32 13.52 -2.78
CA ILE A 168 10.99 13.27 -3.34
C ILE A 168 10.46 14.53 -4.01
N LEU A 169 10.61 15.70 -3.40
CA LEU A 169 10.23 16.99 -3.99
C LEU A 169 10.99 17.27 -5.30
N GLU A 170 12.30 17.01 -5.32
CA GLU A 170 13.13 17.11 -6.54
C GLU A 170 12.57 16.25 -7.69
N SER A 171 12.29 14.98 -7.40
CA SER A 171 11.68 14.06 -8.37
C SER A 171 10.28 14.52 -8.80
N ALA A 172 9.47 15.05 -7.89
CA ALA A 172 8.13 15.51 -8.15
C ALA A 172 8.07 16.76 -9.04
N VAL A 173 8.89 17.75 -8.72
CA VAL A 173 8.95 19.03 -9.46
C VAL A 173 9.32 18.81 -10.93
N THR A 174 10.24 17.89 -11.21
CA THR A 174 10.63 17.56 -12.59
C THR A 174 9.51 16.92 -13.41
N LYS A 175 8.48 16.37 -12.74
CA LYS A 175 7.27 15.81 -13.36
C LYS A 175 6.09 16.77 -13.41
N GLY A 176 6.23 17.99 -12.86
CA GLY A 176 5.15 18.96 -12.77
C GLY A 176 4.13 18.64 -11.66
N LEU A 177 4.43 17.73 -10.74
CA LEU A 177 3.55 17.44 -9.60
C LEU A 177 3.46 18.66 -8.69
N GLN A 178 2.24 19.17 -8.49
CA GLN A 178 1.95 20.30 -7.63
C GLN A 178 1.62 19.84 -6.22
N PHE A 179 1.84 20.71 -5.23
CA PHE A 179 1.56 20.40 -3.83
C PHE A 179 0.57 21.40 -3.22
N ASN A 180 -0.27 20.95 -2.31
CA ASN A 180 -1.05 21.79 -1.43
C ASN A 180 -0.25 22.10 -0.16
N SER A 181 0.37 21.05 0.42
CA SER A 181 1.21 21.18 1.62
C SER A 181 2.31 20.13 1.65
N VAL A 182 3.41 20.45 2.37
CA VAL A 182 4.51 19.51 2.67
C VAL A 182 4.79 19.56 4.16
N TRP A 183 4.63 18.42 4.80
CA TRP A 183 4.81 18.21 6.23
C TRP A 183 6.04 17.36 6.48
N SER A 184 7.09 17.94 7.03
CA SER A 184 8.22 17.17 7.53
C SER A 184 8.09 17.08 9.04
N ILE A 185 7.63 15.92 9.52
CA ILE A 185 7.32 15.72 10.95
C ILE A 185 8.55 15.43 11.81
N GLY A 186 9.71 15.12 11.19
CA GLY A 186 10.94 14.79 11.92
C GLY A 186 10.74 13.58 12.84
N ASN A 187 11.14 13.72 14.11
CA ASN A 187 10.96 12.65 15.11
C ASN A 187 9.49 12.30 15.40
N GLY A 188 8.55 13.17 15.05
CA GLY A 188 7.11 12.93 15.09
C GLY A 188 6.56 12.53 16.47
N LYS A 189 7.08 13.13 17.54
CA LYS A 189 6.73 12.74 18.91
C LYS A 189 5.34 13.20 19.35
N GLN A 190 4.92 14.40 18.93
CA GLN A 190 3.58 14.90 19.22
C GLN A 190 2.68 14.80 17.99
N ILE A 191 3.19 15.22 16.84
CA ILE A 191 2.46 15.17 15.57
C ILE A 191 3.15 14.17 14.66
N GLY A 192 2.56 12.98 14.55
CA GLY A 192 2.92 11.92 13.63
C GLY A 192 2.18 12.01 12.29
N ILE A 193 2.44 11.07 11.39
CA ILE A 193 1.70 10.95 10.11
C ILE A 193 0.22 10.74 10.36
N GLU A 194 -0.11 9.93 11.37
CA GLU A 194 -1.46 9.61 11.80
C GLU A 194 -2.24 10.84 12.28
N ASP A 195 -1.56 11.76 12.95
CA ASP A 195 -2.15 13.01 13.45
C ASP A 195 -2.46 13.97 12.31
N VAL A 196 -1.58 14.04 11.32
CA VAL A 196 -1.81 14.87 10.11
C VAL A 196 -2.97 14.29 9.29
N LEU A 197 -3.05 12.96 9.12
CA LEU A 197 -4.18 12.32 8.44
C LEU A 197 -5.49 12.50 9.21
N GLN A 198 -5.46 12.43 10.55
CA GLN A 198 -6.62 12.74 11.39
C GLN A 198 -7.11 14.15 11.12
N TYR A 199 -6.22 15.14 11.21
CA TYR A 199 -6.56 16.53 10.96
C TYR A 199 -7.18 16.72 9.57
N MET A 200 -6.56 16.12 8.54
CA MET A 200 -7.07 16.19 7.17
C MET A 200 -8.43 15.52 7.02
N ASP A 201 -8.69 14.39 7.69
CA ASP A 201 -9.98 13.69 7.62
C ASP A 201 -11.10 14.47 8.31
N GLU A 202 -10.84 15.01 9.51
CA GLU A 202 -11.80 15.74 10.32
C GLU A 202 -12.23 17.09 9.69
N HIS A 203 -11.32 17.72 8.89
CA HIS A 203 -11.56 19.00 8.25
C HIS A 203 -11.76 18.91 6.72
N PHE A 204 -11.87 17.70 6.16
CA PHE A 204 -11.92 17.48 4.72
C PHE A 204 -13.16 18.05 4.05
N ASN A 205 -12.94 18.94 3.09
CA ASN A 205 -13.94 19.45 2.16
C ASN A 205 -13.67 18.93 0.74
N PRO A 206 -14.51 18.05 0.17
CA PRO A 206 -14.27 17.42 -1.14
C PRO A 206 -14.24 18.41 -2.32
N GLU A 207 -14.78 19.61 -2.15
CA GLU A 207 -14.85 20.65 -3.19
C GLU A 207 -13.53 21.43 -3.30
N THR A 208 -12.90 21.73 -2.15
CA THR A 208 -11.76 22.65 -2.07
C THR A 208 -10.43 21.98 -1.80
N ASP A 209 -10.44 20.84 -1.11
CA ASP A 209 -9.21 20.25 -0.59
C ASP A 209 -8.57 19.27 -1.55
N SER A 210 -7.29 19.07 -1.35
CA SER A 210 -6.51 18.06 -2.06
C SER A 210 -7.08 16.66 -1.87
N LYS A 211 -7.23 15.93 -2.97
CA LYS A 211 -7.61 14.50 -2.97
C LYS A 211 -6.40 13.57 -3.03
N VAL A 212 -5.19 14.08 -3.10
CA VAL A 212 -3.96 13.30 -3.25
C VAL A 212 -3.11 13.41 -1.99
N LYS A 213 -2.80 12.28 -1.35
CA LYS A 213 -1.92 12.23 -0.18
C LYS A 213 -0.74 11.31 -0.48
N LEU A 214 0.46 11.82 -0.28
CA LEU A 214 1.71 11.09 -0.46
C LEU A 214 2.41 10.96 0.88
N LEU A 215 2.85 9.75 1.23
CA LEU A 215 3.44 9.47 2.54
C LEU A 215 4.83 8.86 2.39
N TYR A 216 5.78 9.34 3.19
CA TYR A 216 7.04 8.66 3.43
C TYR A 216 7.14 8.32 4.92
N ILE A 217 7.04 7.04 5.24
CA ILE A 217 6.84 6.51 6.60
C ILE A 217 8.10 5.78 7.06
N GLU A 218 8.72 6.24 8.14
CA GLU A 218 9.81 5.53 8.82
C GLU A 218 9.28 4.68 9.98
N ASN A 219 8.32 5.21 10.74
CA ASN A 219 7.67 4.52 11.85
C ASN A 219 6.16 4.80 11.83
N ILE A 220 5.38 3.84 12.32
CA ILE A 220 3.94 3.98 12.57
C ILE A 220 3.77 3.86 14.09
N ALA A 221 3.40 4.95 14.74
CA ALA A 221 3.24 4.98 16.19
C ALA A 221 1.89 4.37 16.61
N ASP A 222 0.83 4.68 15.87
CA ASP A 222 -0.53 4.22 16.10
C ASP A 222 -1.14 3.64 14.79
N PRO A 223 -0.98 2.32 14.56
CA PRO A 223 -1.51 1.65 13.38
C PRO A 223 -3.04 1.73 13.25
N ASP A 224 -3.78 1.69 14.36
CA ASP A 224 -5.24 1.75 14.33
C ASP A 224 -5.72 3.14 13.90
N LYS A 225 -5.06 4.18 14.37
CA LYS A 225 -5.30 5.57 13.98
C LYS A 225 -5.01 5.79 12.49
N LEU A 226 -3.85 5.30 12.03
CA LEU A 226 -3.48 5.36 10.60
C LEU A 226 -4.52 4.65 9.74
N LEU A 227 -4.91 3.41 10.11
CA LEU A 227 -5.93 2.62 9.41
C LEU A 227 -7.26 3.38 9.32
N PHE A 228 -7.73 3.92 10.44
CA PHE A 228 -9.03 4.59 10.53
C PHE A 228 -9.09 5.82 9.63
N TYR A 229 -8.17 6.77 9.81
CA TYR A 229 -8.23 8.05 9.11
C TYR A 229 -7.84 7.94 7.62
N ALA A 230 -6.86 7.09 7.27
CA ALA A 230 -6.55 6.82 5.87
C ALA A 230 -7.73 6.17 5.14
N SER A 231 -8.37 5.18 5.76
CA SER A 231 -9.56 4.53 5.18
C SER A 231 -10.72 5.53 4.98
N ASN A 232 -10.95 6.43 5.95
CA ASN A 232 -11.99 7.44 5.85
C ASN A 232 -11.71 8.42 4.71
N LEU A 233 -10.49 8.95 4.62
CA LEU A 233 -10.08 9.84 3.53
C LEU A 233 -10.29 9.17 2.16
N ILE A 234 -9.91 7.89 2.02
CA ILE A 234 -10.10 7.16 0.76
C ILE A 234 -11.59 6.99 0.44
N ARG A 235 -12.44 6.68 1.43
CA ARG A 235 -13.91 6.62 1.24
C ARG A 235 -14.53 7.95 0.87
N LYS A 236 -13.93 9.06 1.33
CA LYS A 236 -14.31 10.44 0.94
C LYS A 236 -13.81 10.83 -0.45
N GLY A 237 -13.10 9.94 -1.17
CA GLY A 237 -12.60 10.14 -2.54
C GLY A 237 -11.14 10.54 -2.65
N CYS A 238 -10.39 10.57 -1.55
CA CYS A 238 -8.94 10.76 -1.59
C CYS A 238 -8.23 9.52 -2.16
N ARG A 239 -6.99 9.72 -2.62
CA ARG A 239 -6.05 8.66 -3.00
C ARG A 239 -4.78 8.81 -2.17
N ILE A 240 -4.31 7.71 -1.61
CA ILE A 240 -3.14 7.71 -0.74
C ILE A 240 -2.12 6.73 -1.29
N ALA A 241 -0.88 7.21 -1.50
CA ALA A 241 0.26 6.37 -1.82
C ALA A 241 1.35 6.56 -0.76
N ALA A 242 2.06 5.46 -0.43
CA ALA A 242 3.03 5.49 0.65
C ALA A 242 4.27 4.65 0.36
N ILE A 243 5.43 5.18 0.75
CA ILE A 243 6.67 4.41 0.93
C ILE A 243 6.83 4.11 2.42
N LYS A 244 7.10 2.84 2.76
CA LYS A 244 7.59 2.46 4.10
C LYS A 244 9.08 2.18 4.02
N ALA A 245 9.89 2.92 4.76
CA ALA A 245 11.32 2.67 4.90
C ALA A 245 11.60 1.37 5.66
N GLY A 246 12.66 0.65 5.29
CA GLY A 246 13.06 -0.57 6.01
C GLY A 246 12.16 -1.77 5.71
N SER A 247 11.85 -2.04 4.43
CA SER A 247 11.03 -3.17 3.98
C SER A 247 11.74 -4.53 3.98
N SER A 248 13.06 -4.56 4.08
CA SER A 248 13.86 -5.78 4.22
C SER A 248 14.48 -5.86 5.61
N GLU A 249 14.94 -7.04 6.02
CA GLU A 249 15.63 -7.21 7.30
C GLU A 249 16.85 -6.29 7.43
N SER A 250 17.65 -6.17 6.37
CA SER A 250 18.80 -5.25 6.35
C SER A 250 18.37 -3.79 6.35
N GLY A 251 17.32 -3.46 5.59
CA GLY A 251 16.71 -2.12 5.59
C GLY A 251 16.08 -1.75 6.93
N SER A 252 15.44 -2.71 7.60
CA SER A 252 14.86 -2.52 8.93
C SER A 252 15.94 -2.24 9.97
N ARG A 253 17.07 -2.97 9.95
CA ARG A 253 18.22 -2.67 10.82
C ARG A 253 18.79 -1.27 10.55
N ALA A 254 18.91 -0.89 9.28
CA ALA A 254 19.38 0.45 8.90
C ALA A 254 18.44 1.55 9.37
N ALA A 255 17.13 1.40 9.18
CA ALA A 255 16.10 2.34 9.63
C ALA A 255 16.10 2.48 11.17
N SER A 256 16.14 1.37 11.91
CA SER A 256 16.20 1.38 13.39
C SER A 256 17.46 2.05 13.92
N SER A 257 18.61 1.85 13.26
CA SER A 257 19.86 2.52 13.62
C SER A 257 19.82 4.03 13.38
N HIS A 258 19.04 4.49 12.41
CA HIS A 258 18.91 5.90 12.05
C HIS A 258 17.91 6.64 12.93
N THR A 259 16.79 6.00 13.27
CA THR A 259 15.66 6.65 13.98
C THR A 259 15.64 6.35 15.49
N GLY A 260 16.47 5.41 15.97
CA GLY A 260 16.43 4.94 17.36
C GLY A 260 15.16 4.15 17.73
N ALA A 261 14.23 3.96 16.81
CA ALA A 261 12.98 3.23 17.02
C ALA A 261 13.02 1.84 16.38
N LEU A 262 12.38 0.84 17.03
CA LEU A 262 12.18 -0.47 16.42
C LEU A 262 11.32 -0.33 15.16
N ALA A 263 11.84 -0.76 14.02
CA ALA A 263 11.09 -0.77 12.78
C ALA A 263 9.95 -1.79 12.83
N SER A 264 8.76 -1.39 12.38
CA SER A 264 7.60 -2.27 12.25
C SER A 264 7.87 -3.39 11.24
N SER A 265 7.29 -4.57 11.48
CA SER A 265 7.32 -5.72 10.56
C SER A 265 6.76 -5.31 9.18
N ASP A 266 7.48 -5.66 8.12
CA ASP A 266 7.06 -5.31 6.75
C ASP A 266 5.73 -5.97 6.37
N ALA A 267 5.52 -7.20 6.82
CA ALA A 267 4.26 -7.93 6.61
C ALA A 267 3.07 -7.25 7.31
N ALA A 268 3.28 -6.68 8.51
CA ALA A 268 2.24 -5.94 9.22
C ALA A 268 1.89 -4.62 8.51
N VAL A 269 2.90 -3.92 8.02
CA VAL A 269 2.67 -2.68 7.25
C VAL A 269 1.98 -2.97 5.91
N GLU A 270 2.37 -4.02 5.20
CA GLU A 270 1.69 -4.46 3.98
C GLU A 270 0.22 -4.78 4.25
N ALA A 271 -0.06 -5.53 5.31
CA ALA A 271 -1.41 -5.88 5.72
C ALA A 271 -2.24 -4.65 6.09
N LEU A 272 -1.63 -3.67 6.79
CA LEU A 272 -2.27 -2.40 7.14
C LEU A 272 -2.61 -1.58 5.88
N PHE A 273 -1.65 -1.42 4.96
CA PHE A 273 -1.85 -0.65 3.73
C PHE A 273 -2.95 -1.27 2.86
N ARG A 274 -2.94 -2.59 2.69
CA ARG A 274 -4.02 -3.29 1.97
C ARG A 274 -5.38 -3.06 2.62
N LYS A 275 -5.46 -3.17 3.95
CA LYS A 275 -6.71 -2.97 4.69
C LYS A 275 -7.22 -1.53 4.60
N ALA A 276 -6.31 -0.56 4.62
CA ALA A 276 -6.63 0.86 4.50
C ALA A 276 -6.92 1.32 3.06
N GLY A 277 -6.51 0.56 2.04
CA GLY A 277 -6.58 0.98 0.63
C GLY A 277 -5.44 1.92 0.21
N ILE A 278 -4.31 1.90 0.93
CA ILE A 278 -3.12 2.70 0.61
C ILE A 278 -2.30 1.99 -0.47
N VAL A 279 -1.97 2.71 -1.54
CA VAL A 279 -1.07 2.21 -2.59
C VAL A 279 0.36 2.18 -2.05
N ARG A 280 0.94 0.98 -2.01
CA ARG A 280 2.32 0.83 -1.55
C ARG A 280 3.30 1.10 -2.67
N CYS A 281 4.28 1.98 -2.43
CA CYS A 281 5.38 2.30 -3.33
C CYS A 281 6.72 1.86 -2.73
N PHE A 282 7.67 1.47 -3.57
CA PHE A 282 8.99 0.99 -3.17
C PHE A 282 10.13 1.93 -3.58
N SER A 283 9.82 2.95 -4.37
CA SER A 283 10.77 3.96 -4.81
C SER A 283 10.16 5.36 -4.85
N ARG A 284 11.01 6.39 -4.82
CA ARG A 284 10.60 7.78 -5.01
C ARG A 284 9.92 7.99 -6.37
N GLU A 285 10.44 7.27 -7.37
CA GLU A 285 9.89 7.29 -8.73
C GLU A 285 8.44 6.78 -8.77
N GLU A 286 8.17 5.65 -8.15
CA GLU A 286 6.80 5.11 -8.02
C GLU A 286 5.87 6.05 -7.25
N LEU A 287 6.33 6.62 -6.12
CA LEU A 287 5.52 7.51 -5.30
C LEU A 287 5.12 8.77 -6.05
N THR A 288 6.08 9.43 -6.72
CA THR A 288 5.82 10.66 -7.48
C THR A 288 5.00 10.37 -8.74
N THR A 289 5.21 9.23 -9.40
CA THR A 289 4.39 8.78 -10.52
C THR A 289 2.95 8.48 -10.08
N ALA A 290 2.76 7.82 -8.92
CA ALA A 290 1.42 7.62 -8.34
C ALA A 290 0.73 8.96 -8.05
N GLY A 291 1.45 9.94 -7.50
CA GLY A 291 0.94 11.30 -7.31
C GLY A 291 0.48 11.94 -8.61
N CYS A 292 1.27 11.85 -9.68
CA CYS A 292 0.90 12.35 -11.01
C CYS A 292 -0.34 11.63 -11.58
N ILE A 293 -0.42 10.30 -11.45
CA ILE A 293 -1.58 9.51 -11.87
C ILE A 293 -2.84 9.95 -11.11
N PHE A 294 -2.74 10.15 -9.80
CA PHE A 294 -3.86 10.59 -8.98
C PHE A 294 -4.33 12.00 -9.36
N MET A 295 -3.42 12.92 -9.68
CA MET A 295 -3.77 14.26 -10.16
C MET A 295 -4.50 14.21 -11.51
N VAL A 296 -3.98 13.47 -12.49
CA VAL A 296 -4.61 13.31 -13.80
C VAL A 296 -6.01 12.71 -13.68
N SER A 297 -6.22 11.81 -12.75
CA SER A 297 -7.48 11.08 -12.56
C SER A 297 -8.39 11.64 -11.47
N ALA A 298 -8.03 12.75 -10.81
CA ALA A 298 -8.74 13.28 -9.63
C ALA A 298 -10.23 13.55 -9.86
N ASN A 299 -10.61 13.90 -11.08
CA ASN A 299 -11.99 14.21 -11.48
C ASN A 299 -12.65 13.11 -12.31
N SER A 300 -11.99 11.95 -12.49
CA SER A 300 -12.50 10.83 -13.27
C SER A 300 -12.95 9.68 -12.37
N SER A 301 -13.87 8.85 -12.86
CA SER A 301 -14.28 7.60 -12.20
C SER A 301 -13.31 6.44 -12.45
N LEU A 302 -12.13 6.70 -12.99
CA LEU A 302 -11.18 5.69 -13.47
C LEU A 302 -10.90 4.57 -12.44
N PHE A 303 -10.78 4.92 -11.16
CA PHE A 303 -10.46 3.97 -10.09
C PHE A 303 -11.65 3.57 -9.22
N THR A 304 -12.88 4.00 -9.56
CA THR A 304 -14.10 3.59 -8.87
C THR A 304 -14.78 2.40 -9.53
N LEU A 305 -14.46 2.15 -10.79
CA LEU A 305 -14.96 1.01 -11.57
C LEU A 305 -14.06 -0.20 -11.29
N HIS A 306 -14.60 -1.24 -10.68
CA HIS A 306 -13.91 -2.54 -10.47
C HIS A 306 -13.77 -3.38 -11.76
N SER A 307 -14.04 -2.79 -12.93
CA SER A 307 -13.88 -3.41 -14.24
C SER A 307 -12.48 -3.13 -14.81
N SER A 308 -12.01 -4.02 -15.68
CA SER A 308 -10.78 -3.84 -16.42
C SER A 308 -10.74 -2.52 -17.16
N LEU A 309 -9.72 -1.69 -16.91
CA LEU A 309 -9.50 -0.44 -17.63
C LEU A 309 -9.05 -0.69 -19.07
N ASN A 310 -9.58 0.10 -19.99
CA ASN A 310 -9.25 0.06 -21.40
C ASN A 310 -8.51 1.36 -21.81
N PHE A 311 -7.28 1.22 -22.22
CA PHE A 311 -6.44 2.34 -22.66
C PHE A 311 -6.40 2.46 -24.18
N ALA A 312 -6.53 3.68 -24.70
CA ALA A 312 -6.00 4.04 -26.00
C ALA A 312 -4.57 4.54 -25.86
N ILE A 313 -3.69 4.07 -26.72
CA ILE A 313 -2.31 4.54 -26.82
C ILE A 313 -2.18 5.33 -28.11
N VAL A 314 -1.87 6.61 -28.00
CA VAL A 314 -1.64 7.53 -29.11
C VAL A 314 -0.15 7.82 -29.16
N THR A 315 0.50 7.50 -30.28
CA THR A 315 1.96 7.66 -30.40
C THR A 315 2.36 8.09 -31.80
N HIS A 316 3.45 8.82 -31.90
CA HIS A 316 4.14 9.10 -33.17
C HIS A 316 5.37 8.20 -33.35
N ALA A 317 5.61 7.25 -32.43
CA ALA A 317 6.75 6.32 -32.42
C ALA A 317 6.29 4.93 -31.99
N GLY A 318 6.36 3.95 -32.87
CA GLY A 318 5.83 2.61 -32.65
C GLY A 318 6.48 1.86 -31.47
N GLY A 319 7.80 1.98 -31.29
CA GLY A 319 8.54 1.26 -30.23
C GLY A 319 8.02 1.52 -28.81
N PRO A 320 7.98 2.78 -28.34
CA PRO A 320 7.41 3.11 -27.04
C PRO A 320 5.94 2.69 -26.89
N GLY A 321 5.12 2.79 -27.97
CA GLY A 321 3.75 2.30 -27.97
C GLY A 321 3.64 0.80 -27.69
N VAL A 322 4.54 -0.01 -28.25
CA VAL A 322 4.64 -1.46 -27.98
C VAL A 322 5.06 -1.71 -26.53
N MET A 323 6.08 -1.00 -26.03
CA MET A 323 6.55 -1.15 -24.64
C MET A 323 5.44 -0.83 -23.63
N LEU A 324 4.68 0.24 -23.85
CA LEU A 324 3.52 0.60 -23.03
C LEU A 324 2.44 -0.47 -23.08
N THR A 325 2.11 -0.97 -24.28
CA THR A 325 1.11 -2.05 -24.47
C THR A 325 1.48 -3.31 -23.68
N ASP A 326 2.74 -3.74 -23.78
CA ASP A 326 3.26 -4.90 -23.07
C ASP A 326 3.18 -4.72 -21.55
N ALA A 327 3.58 -3.55 -21.05
CA ALA A 327 3.58 -3.25 -19.63
C ALA A 327 2.16 -3.18 -19.07
N LEU A 328 1.22 -2.51 -19.75
CA LEU A 328 -0.20 -2.44 -19.37
C LEU A 328 -0.82 -3.85 -19.34
N SER A 329 -0.64 -4.63 -20.41
CA SER A 329 -1.20 -5.98 -20.53
C SER A 329 -0.66 -6.93 -19.44
N LYS A 330 0.64 -6.90 -19.14
CA LYS A 330 1.23 -7.65 -18.03
C LYS A 330 0.67 -7.20 -16.67
N GLY A 331 0.30 -5.93 -16.57
CA GLY A 331 -0.34 -5.34 -15.41
C GLY A 331 -1.82 -5.69 -15.22
N GLY A 332 -2.46 -6.29 -16.23
CA GLY A 332 -3.90 -6.60 -16.22
C GLY A 332 -4.78 -5.44 -16.69
N ILE A 333 -4.19 -4.45 -17.39
CA ILE A 333 -4.89 -3.32 -18.00
C ILE A 333 -5.03 -3.59 -19.49
N ASN A 334 -6.23 -3.38 -20.05
CA ASN A 334 -6.50 -3.72 -21.44
C ASN A 334 -6.05 -2.62 -22.41
N VAL A 335 -5.55 -3.05 -23.55
CA VAL A 335 -5.34 -2.22 -24.75
C VAL A 335 -6.17 -2.83 -25.87
N PRO A 336 -7.48 -2.53 -25.96
CA PRO A 336 -8.38 -3.20 -26.89
C PRO A 336 -8.08 -2.80 -28.33
N SER A 337 -8.24 -3.74 -29.27
CA SER A 337 -8.19 -3.42 -30.70
C SER A 337 -9.36 -2.52 -31.07
N LEU A 338 -9.07 -1.46 -31.83
CA LEU A 338 -10.08 -0.55 -32.40
C LEU A 338 -10.56 -1.01 -33.79
N ILE A 339 -9.89 -2.04 -34.32
CA ILE A 339 -10.26 -2.69 -35.60
C ILE A 339 -10.70 -4.12 -35.25
N THR A 340 -11.92 -4.46 -35.65
CA THR A 340 -12.40 -5.84 -35.53
C THR A 340 -11.91 -6.64 -36.71
N THR A 341 -10.98 -7.56 -36.53
CA THR A 341 -10.66 -8.58 -37.52
C THR A 341 -11.85 -9.55 -37.60
N THR A 342 -12.56 -9.53 -38.71
CA THR A 342 -13.44 -10.64 -39.10
C THR A 342 -12.55 -11.85 -39.39
N GLU A 343 -12.26 -12.68 -38.41
CA GLU A 343 -11.80 -14.04 -38.67
C GLU A 343 -12.93 -14.77 -39.40
N THR A 344 -12.75 -14.94 -40.68
CA THR A 344 -13.50 -15.91 -41.47
C THR A 344 -13.11 -17.31 -40.99
N THR A 345 -13.75 -17.78 -39.91
CA THR A 345 -13.83 -19.21 -39.64
C THR A 345 -14.57 -19.84 -40.81
N LYS A 346 -13.84 -20.47 -41.72
CA LYS A 346 -14.39 -21.47 -42.63
C LYS A 346 -14.91 -22.63 -41.78
N THR A 347 -16.16 -22.52 -41.33
CA THR A 347 -16.91 -23.66 -40.85
C THR A 347 -17.37 -24.44 -42.09
N THR A 348 -16.75 -25.61 -42.28
CA THR A 348 -17.33 -26.69 -43.09
C THR A 348 -18.67 -27.05 -42.47
N SER A 349 -19.71 -26.89 -43.27
CA SER A 349 -21.08 -27.27 -42.96
C SER A 349 -21.20 -28.78 -42.81
N GLU A 350 -21.59 -29.26 -41.63
CA GLU A 350 -22.43 -30.46 -41.46
C GLU A 350 -23.47 -30.13 -40.39
N GLY A 351 -24.74 -30.38 -40.75
CA GLY A 351 -25.90 -30.00 -39.95
C GLY A 351 -26.11 -30.83 -38.69
N ASP A 352 -26.76 -30.18 -37.71
CA ASP A 352 -27.93 -30.79 -37.06
C ASP A 352 -28.51 -29.85 -36.00
N ASN A 353 -29.82 -29.77 -36.02
CA ASN A 353 -30.86 -29.41 -35.02
C ASN A 353 -30.55 -28.41 -33.89
N MET A 354 -31.15 -27.25 -33.96
CA MET A 354 -31.19 -26.19 -32.96
C MET A 354 -32.33 -26.34 -31.94
N SER A 355 -32.06 -26.07 -30.65
CA SER A 355 -33.00 -26.02 -29.55
C SER A 355 -33.41 -24.57 -29.17
N PRO A 356 -34.54 -24.34 -28.45
CA PRO A 356 -35.21 -23.04 -28.29
C PRO A 356 -34.51 -21.96 -27.43
N ASP A 357 -33.32 -22.20 -26.84
CA ASP A 357 -32.61 -21.22 -26.03
C ASP A 357 -31.68 -20.27 -26.81
N GLU A 358 -31.61 -20.39 -28.14
CA GLU A 358 -30.70 -19.61 -28.98
C GLU A 358 -31.18 -18.18 -29.29
N ASN A 359 -32.45 -17.85 -29.02
CA ASN A 359 -32.94 -16.50 -29.32
C ASN A 359 -32.39 -15.41 -28.41
N LYS A 360 -32.04 -15.73 -27.16
CA LYS A 360 -31.39 -14.76 -26.23
C LYS A 360 -29.91 -14.54 -26.55
N LEU A 361 -29.21 -15.58 -27.00
CA LEU A 361 -27.82 -15.45 -27.46
C LEU A 361 -27.73 -14.69 -28.80
N SER A 362 -28.74 -14.82 -29.66
CA SER A 362 -28.76 -14.11 -30.95
C SER A 362 -29.02 -12.60 -30.80
N GLU A 363 -29.77 -12.16 -29.79
CA GLU A 363 -29.95 -10.73 -29.50
C GLU A 363 -28.70 -10.10 -28.90
N LEU A 364 -28.00 -10.79 -27.97
CA LEU A 364 -26.73 -10.35 -27.43
C LEU A 364 -25.61 -10.32 -28.49
N SER A 365 -25.61 -11.28 -29.42
CA SER A 365 -24.68 -11.29 -30.56
C SER A 365 -24.97 -10.20 -31.58
N LYS A 366 -26.25 -9.81 -31.79
CA LYS A 366 -26.62 -8.69 -32.65
C LYS A 366 -26.29 -7.34 -32.06
N LEU A 367 -26.37 -7.16 -30.73
CA LEU A 367 -25.92 -5.96 -30.04
C LEU A 367 -24.37 -5.83 -30.07
N SER A 368 -23.65 -6.92 -29.93
CA SER A 368 -22.18 -6.91 -30.03
C SER A 368 -21.72 -6.70 -31.49
N SER A 369 -22.46 -7.23 -32.50
CA SER A 369 -22.14 -7.05 -33.92
C SER A 369 -22.43 -5.62 -34.41
N ASN A 370 -23.46 -4.94 -33.90
CA ASN A 370 -23.75 -3.55 -34.26
C ASN A 370 -22.70 -2.57 -33.68
N ASN A 371 -22.20 -2.80 -32.47
CA ASN A 371 -21.11 -2.01 -31.90
C ASN A 371 -19.78 -2.26 -32.62
N ASN A 372 -19.53 -3.47 -33.11
CA ASN A 372 -18.33 -3.81 -33.88
C ASN A 372 -18.34 -3.20 -35.29
N LEU A 373 -19.50 -3.09 -35.94
CA LEU A 373 -19.66 -2.43 -37.26
C LEU A 373 -19.44 -0.92 -37.17
N SER A 374 -19.87 -0.27 -36.08
CA SER A 374 -19.65 1.17 -35.85
C SER A 374 -18.20 1.50 -35.56
N SER A 375 -17.50 0.68 -34.76
CA SER A 375 -16.08 0.90 -34.42
C SER A 375 -15.16 0.74 -35.63
N ASN A 376 -15.39 -0.21 -36.51
CA ASN A 376 -14.63 -0.37 -37.77
C ASN A 376 -14.82 0.84 -38.70
N ASN A 377 -16.03 1.38 -38.79
CA ASN A 377 -16.30 2.57 -39.59
C ASN A 377 -15.52 3.80 -39.06
N TYR A 378 -15.43 3.98 -37.72
CA TYR A 378 -14.69 5.09 -37.14
C TYR A 378 -13.17 4.92 -37.25
N ALA A 379 -12.66 3.69 -37.20
CA ALA A 379 -11.23 3.42 -37.42
C ALA A 379 -10.82 3.75 -38.87
N ASP A 380 -11.62 3.35 -39.85
CA ASP A 380 -11.38 3.66 -41.27
C ASP A 380 -11.52 5.17 -41.56
N GLU A 381 -12.50 5.82 -40.94
CA GLU A 381 -12.67 7.28 -41.03
C GLU A 381 -11.44 8.00 -40.43
N LEU A 382 -10.97 7.60 -39.24
CA LEU A 382 -9.76 8.14 -38.62
C LEU A 382 -8.56 7.94 -39.57
N LYS A 383 -8.39 6.73 -40.11
CA LYS A 383 -7.26 6.41 -40.98
C LYS A 383 -7.21 7.31 -42.22
N SER A 384 -8.36 7.72 -42.75
CA SER A 384 -8.46 8.63 -43.91
C SER A 384 -7.95 10.05 -43.60
N LYS A 385 -7.87 10.44 -42.31
CA LYS A 385 -7.42 11.76 -41.83
C LYS A 385 -5.94 11.78 -41.47
N LEU A 386 -5.29 10.61 -41.42
CA LEU A 386 -3.89 10.46 -41.10
C LEU A 386 -3.04 10.21 -42.35
N PHE A 387 -1.72 10.38 -42.20
CA PHE A 387 -0.81 10.09 -43.31
C PHE A 387 -0.80 8.61 -43.67
N PRO A 388 -0.59 8.29 -44.98
CA PRO A 388 -0.43 6.91 -45.43
C PRO A 388 0.69 6.19 -44.65
N GLY A 389 0.38 5.00 -44.16
CA GLY A 389 1.30 4.24 -43.28
C GLY A 389 0.97 4.30 -41.78
N SER A 390 0.09 5.23 -41.38
CA SER A 390 -0.40 5.28 -39.99
C SER A 390 -1.19 4.04 -39.61
N SER A 391 -1.10 3.63 -38.34
CA SER A 391 -1.88 2.53 -37.74
C SER A 391 -2.99 3.10 -36.86
N VAL A 392 -4.20 2.55 -36.95
CA VAL A 392 -5.34 2.91 -36.10
C VAL A 392 -5.85 1.72 -35.26
N ALA A 393 -4.99 0.69 -35.11
CA ALA A 393 -5.37 -0.57 -34.42
C ALA A 393 -5.37 -0.49 -32.89
N ASN A 394 -4.71 0.46 -32.30
CA ASN A 394 -4.31 0.59 -30.88
C ASN A 394 -3.13 -0.36 -30.54
N PRO A 395 -1.92 0.20 -30.41
CA PRO A 395 -1.59 1.64 -30.45
C PRO A 395 -1.96 2.33 -31.76
N ILE A 396 -2.47 3.56 -31.64
CA ILE A 396 -2.66 4.45 -32.79
C ILE A 396 -1.33 5.14 -33.06
N ASP A 397 -0.62 4.66 -34.10
CA ASP A 397 0.67 5.23 -34.53
C ASP A 397 0.43 6.14 -35.74
N PHE A 398 0.49 7.46 -35.53
CA PHE A 398 0.29 8.44 -36.60
C PHE A 398 1.59 8.95 -37.21
N LEU A 399 2.68 8.19 -37.03
CA LEU A 399 4.03 8.36 -37.58
C LEU A 399 4.80 9.56 -37.02
N ALA A 400 6.14 9.49 -37.10
CA ALA A 400 7.06 10.56 -36.64
C ALA A 400 6.89 11.89 -37.43
N THR A 401 6.24 11.84 -38.59
CA THR A 401 5.90 13.01 -39.42
C THR A 401 4.51 13.56 -39.14
N GLY A 402 3.77 12.94 -38.21
CA GLY A 402 2.42 13.37 -37.84
C GLY A 402 2.40 14.79 -37.27
N THR A 403 1.34 15.53 -37.60
CA THR A 403 1.21 16.95 -37.20
C THR A 403 0.50 17.11 -35.86
N ALA A 404 0.60 18.30 -35.27
CA ALA A 404 -0.16 18.68 -34.08
C ALA A 404 -1.69 18.57 -34.34
N GLU A 405 -2.15 18.94 -35.50
CA GLU A 405 -3.56 18.78 -35.91
C GLU A 405 -4.01 17.30 -35.90
N GLN A 406 -3.17 16.41 -36.43
CA GLN A 406 -3.46 14.97 -36.42
C GLN A 406 -3.47 14.41 -35.00
N LEU A 407 -2.59 14.87 -34.12
CA LEU A 407 -2.64 14.51 -32.70
C LEU A 407 -4.01 14.87 -32.10
N GLY A 408 -4.50 16.09 -32.33
CA GLY A 408 -5.81 16.54 -31.87
C GLY A 408 -6.95 15.69 -32.42
N ILE A 409 -6.94 15.37 -33.72
CA ILE A 409 -7.94 14.50 -34.35
C ILE A 409 -7.96 13.11 -33.69
N VAL A 410 -6.79 12.48 -33.45
CA VAL A 410 -6.72 11.16 -32.86
C VAL A 410 -7.29 11.17 -31.43
N ILE A 411 -6.95 12.19 -30.63
CA ILE A 411 -7.49 12.32 -29.27
C ILE A 411 -9.01 12.50 -29.30
N ASP A 412 -9.56 13.31 -30.23
CA ASP A 412 -11.01 13.51 -30.37
C ASP A 412 -11.74 12.21 -30.72
N TYR A 413 -11.15 11.35 -31.56
CA TYR A 413 -11.71 10.03 -31.84
C TYR A 413 -11.69 9.13 -30.59
N CYS A 414 -10.61 9.12 -29.84
CA CYS A 414 -10.53 8.38 -28.57
C CYS A 414 -11.55 8.89 -27.55
N GLU A 415 -11.82 10.18 -27.50
CA GLU A 415 -12.80 10.80 -26.59
C GLU A 415 -14.25 10.48 -27.01
N HIS A 416 -14.58 10.66 -28.31
CA HIS A 416 -15.97 10.77 -28.72
C HIS A 416 -16.50 9.60 -29.58
N LYS A 417 -15.60 8.76 -30.13
CA LYS A 417 -15.98 7.70 -31.10
C LYS A 417 -15.69 6.29 -30.57
N PHE A 418 -14.67 6.13 -29.73
CA PHE A 418 -14.31 4.83 -29.20
C PHE A 418 -14.81 4.72 -27.74
N ASP A 419 -16.10 4.42 -27.58
CA ASP A 419 -16.79 4.37 -26.28
C ASP A 419 -16.18 3.34 -25.32
N GLN A 420 -15.52 2.30 -25.85
CA GLN A 420 -14.85 1.28 -25.06
C GLN A 420 -13.58 1.78 -24.37
N ILE A 421 -13.07 2.96 -24.69
CA ILE A 421 -11.85 3.53 -24.08
C ILE A 421 -12.21 4.31 -22.84
N ASP A 422 -11.48 4.04 -21.74
CA ASP A 422 -11.64 4.70 -20.44
C ASP A 422 -10.58 5.80 -20.22
N ALA A 423 -9.38 5.65 -20.81
CA ALA A 423 -8.25 6.56 -20.64
C ALA A 423 -7.36 6.59 -21.90
N ILE A 424 -6.63 7.69 -22.07
CA ILE A 424 -5.76 7.93 -23.22
C ILE A 424 -4.33 8.15 -22.73
N ALA A 425 -3.38 7.38 -23.24
CA ALA A 425 -1.95 7.64 -23.07
C ALA A 425 -1.39 8.26 -24.35
N VAL A 426 -0.75 9.42 -24.24
CA VAL A 426 -0.16 10.13 -25.37
C VAL A 426 1.35 10.14 -25.27
N ILE A 427 2.04 9.44 -26.14
CA ILE A 427 3.49 9.41 -26.23
C ILE A 427 3.92 10.35 -27.36
N TYR A 428 4.57 11.46 -26.99
CA TYR A 428 4.99 12.46 -27.97
C TYR A 428 6.36 13.05 -27.62
N GLY A 429 7.36 12.80 -28.43
CA GLY A 429 8.73 13.30 -28.27
C GLY A 429 9.27 13.86 -29.61
N THR A 430 10.57 14.11 -29.68
CA THR A 430 11.24 14.59 -30.89
C THR A 430 12.59 13.93 -31.10
N PRO A 431 12.97 13.63 -32.35
CA PRO A 431 14.36 13.29 -32.69
C PRO A 431 15.28 14.52 -32.71
N GLY A 432 14.80 15.72 -32.35
CA GLY A 432 15.55 16.96 -32.36
C GLY A 432 15.48 17.76 -33.68
N LEU A 433 14.58 17.39 -34.58
CA LEU A 433 14.44 18.03 -35.91
C LEU A 433 13.38 19.14 -35.95
N THR A 434 12.42 19.13 -35.03
CA THR A 434 11.28 20.05 -34.97
C THR A 434 11.04 20.51 -33.54
N GLN A 435 10.52 21.74 -33.38
CA GLN A 435 10.00 22.24 -32.12
C GLN A 435 8.66 21.61 -31.83
N LEU A 436 8.34 21.40 -30.55
CA LEU A 436 7.13 20.69 -30.11
C LEU A 436 6.05 21.59 -29.53
N TYR A 437 6.22 22.90 -29.51
CA TYR A 437 5.26 23.85 -28.90
C TYR A 437 3.84 23.65 -29.40
N GLU A 438 3.63 23.59 -30.74
CA GLU A 438 2.29 23.43 -31.32
C GLU A 438 1.61 22.12 -30.86
N ALA A 439 2.35 21.00 -30.84
CA ALA A 439 1.83 19.72 -30.40
C ALA A 439 1.48 19.71 -28.91
N TYR A 440 2.33 20.35 -28.07
CA TYR A 440 2.08 20.46 -26.65
C TYR A 440 0.96 21.46 -26.31
N ASP A 441 0.74 22.49 -27.14
CA ASP A 441 -0.42 23.38 -27.04
C ASP A 441 -1.73 22.64 -27.38
N VAL A 442 -1.73 21.81 -28.41
CA VAL A 442 -2.88 20.94 -28.72
C VAL A 442 -3.13 19.94 -27.58
N LEU A 443 -2.08 19.35 -27.03
CA LEU A 443 -2.20 18.42 -25.89
C LEU A 443 -2.75 19.13 -24.65
N ASP A 444 -2.29 20.34 -24.33
CA ASP A 444 -2.83 21.20 -23.26
C ASP A 444 -4.33 21.44 -23.46
N GLN A 445 -4.72 21.85 -24.66
CA GLN A 445 -6.13 22.07 -25.01
C GLN A 445 -6.96 20.80 -24.80
N LYS A 446 -6.50 19.66 -25.31
CA LYS A 446 -7.24 18.38 -25.20
C LYS A 446 -7.35 17.88 -23.77
N ILE A 447 -6.32 18.03 -22.93
CA ILE A 447 -6.39 17.69 -21.51
C ILE A 447 -7.47 18.51 -20.79
N ARG A 448 -7.68 19.77 -21.18
CA ARG A 448 -8.73 20.63 -20.59
C ARG A 448 -10.13 20.33 -21.11
N GLU A 449 -10.27 19.88 -22.35
CA GLU A 449 -11.56 19.63 -23.03
C GLU A 449 -12.12 18.23 -22.79
N CYS A 450 -11.26 17.21 -22.75
CA CYS A 450 -11.65 15.80 -22.65
C CYS A 450 -12.12 15.43 -21.24
N LYS A 451 -13.10 14.53 -21.17
CA LYS A 451 -13.58 13.92 -19.93
C LYS A 451 -12.76 12.69 -19.55
N LYS A 452 -12.28 11.94 -20.56
CA LYS A 452 -11.37 10.82 -20.36
C LYS A 452 -10.01 11.35 -19.95
N PRO A 453 -9.39 10.82 -18.87
CA PRO A 453 -8.08 11.28 -18.44
C PRO A 453 -7.02 11.00 -19.52
N ILE A 454 -6.18 11.98 -19.77
CA ILE A 454 -5.06 11.91 -20.71
C ILE A 454 -3.76 11.86 -19.92
N PHE A 455 -2.94 10.84 -20.16
CA PHE A 455 -1.64 10.64 -19.55
C PHE A 455 -0.53 11.04 -20.53
N PRO A 456 0.06 12.25 -20.39
CA PRO A 456 1.10 12.73 -21.30
C PRO A 456 2.45 12.06 -20.98
N ILE A 457 3.02 11.39 -21.97
CA ILE A 457 4.34 10.76 -21.90
C ILE A 457 5.26 11.51 -22.84
N LEU A 458 6.06 12.43 -22.28
CA LEU A 458 6.93 13.34 -23.02
C LEU A 458 8.41 13.03 -22.71
N PRO A 459 9.00 12.04 -23.41
CA PRO A 459 10.30 11.48 -23.03
C PRO A 459 11.50 12.35 -23.42
N SER A 460 11.31 13.34 -24.31
CA SER A 460 12.39 14.16 -24.89
C SER A 460 12.86 15.28 -23.95
N LEU A 461 13.19 14.95 -22.69
CA LEU A 461 13.56 15.94 -21.65
C LEU A 461 14.85 16.71 -21.94
N HIS A 462 15.76 16.14 -22.75
CA HIS A 462 17.01 16.81 -23.12
C HIS A 462 16.85 17.69 -24.36
N THR A 463 16.23 17.18 -25.41
CA THR A 463 16.11 17.86 -26.71
C THR A 463 14.94 18.84 -26.77
N ALA A 464 13.88 18.63 -25.98
CA ALA A 464 12.70 19.48 -25.90
C ALA A 464 12.43 19.94 -24.45
N GLY A 465 13.49 20.12 -23.64
CA GLY A 465 13.39 20.56 -22.26
C GLY A 465 12.62 21.86 -22.05
N PRO A 466 12.86 22.90 -22.84
CA PRO A 466 12.10 24.17 -22.75
C PRO A 466 10.60 23.99 -23.01
N GLU A 467 10.22 23.19 -24.03
CA GLU A 467 8.84 22.90 -24.40
C GLU A 467 8.13 22.11 -23.29
N VAL A 468 8.78 21.08 -22.75
CA VAL A 468 8.26 20.33 -21.61
C VAL A 468 8.10 21.24 -20.38
N ALA A 469 9.09 22.08 -20.10
CA ALA A 469 9.02 23.01 -18.96
C ALA A 469 7.85 24.03 -19.11
N GLU A 470 7.56 24.49 -20.33
CA GLU A 470 6.41 25.34 -20.59
C GLU A 470 5.09 24.60 -20.42
N PHE A 471 5.00 23.34 -20.88
CA PHE A 471 3.83 22.48 -20.69
C PHE A 471 3.56 22.25 -19.19
N LEU A 472 4.60 21.97 -18.40
CA LEU A 472 4.48 21.79 -16.94
C LEU A 472 4.02 23.08 -16.23
N LYS A 473 4.48 24.27 -16.68
CA LYS A 473 4.04 25.56 -16.13
C LYS A 473 2.55 25.83 -16.33
N LYS A 474 1.91 25.19 -17.30
CA LYS A 474 0.45 25.26 -17.53
C LYS A 474 -0.35 24.43 -16.52
N GLY A 475 0.32 23.76 -15.56
CA GLY A 475 -0.29 22.96 -14.49
C GLY A 475 -0.44 21.48 -14.83
N HIS A 476 0.21 21.00 -15.88
CA HIS A 476 0.19 19.59 -16.26
C HIS A 476 1.32 18.79 -15.63
N VAL A 477 1.17 17.48 -15.62
CA VAL A 477 2.21 16.53 -15.25
C VAL A 477 2.80 15.85 -16.49
N ASN A 478 4.00 15.31 -16.39
CA ASN A 478 4.65 14.51 -17.41
C ASN A 478 5.11 13.16 -16.87
N PHE A 479 4.83 12.11 -17.60
CA PHE A 479 5.40 10.78 -17.41
C PHE A 479 6.58 10.61 -18.37
N SER A 480 7.80 10.58 -17.81
CA SER A 480 9.03 10.50 -18.64
C SER A 480 9.31 9.10 -19.19
N ASP A 481 8.61 8.08 -18.66
CA ASP A 481 8.80 6.67 -19.01
C ASP A 481 7.46 5.93 -19.00
N GLU A 482 7.13 5.30 -20.12
CA GLU A 482 5.87 4.61 -20.34
C GLU A 482 5.72 3.33 -19.51
N VAL A 483 6.82 2.63 -19.24
CA VAL A 483 6.80 1.39 -18.47
C VAL A 483 6.58 1.69 -16.99
N THR A 484 7.20 2.75 -16.48
CA THR A 484 6.99 3.23 -15.10
C THR A 484 5.53 3.67 -14.89
N LEU A 485 4.93 4.38 -15.85
CA LEU A 485 3.50 4.71 -15.82
C LEU A 485 2.65 3.44 -15.71
N ALA A 486 2.87 2.47 -16.62
CA ALA A 486 2.06 1.25 -16.67
C ALA A 486 2.21 0.38 -15.41
N THR A 487 3.42 0.23 -14.88
CA THR A 487 3.66 -0.55 -13.66
C THR A 487 3.03 0.10 -12.43
N THR A 488 3.11 1.42 -12.31
CA THR A 488 2.47 2.17 -11.21
C THR A 488 0.94 2.14 -11.32
N LEU A 489 0.37 2.30 -12.52
CA LEU A 489 -1.07 2.11 -12.76
C LEU A 489 -1.53 0.72 -12.33
N SER A 490 -0.78 -0.32 -12.72
CA SER A 490 -1.10 -1.70 -12.34
C SER A 490 -1.10 -1.91 -10.83
N GLN A 491 -0.18 -1.28 -10.13
CA GLN A 491 -0.09 -1.33 -8.67
C GLN A 491 -1.29 -0.63 -8.01
N ILE A 492 -1.69 0.54 -8.51
CA ILE A 492 -2.89 1.25 -8.08
C ILE A 492 -4.13 0.38 -8.27
N MET A 493 -4.28 -0.24 -9.45
CA MET A 493 -5.42 -1.10 -9.77
C MET A 493 -5.52 -2.35 -8.90
N ARG A 494 -4.39 -2.89 -8.46
CA ARG A 494 -4.33 -4.06 -7.56
C ARG A 494 -4.56 -3.72 -6.10
N THR A 495 -4.49 -2.43 -5.74
CA THR A 495 -4.73 -1.99 -4.37
C THR A 495 -6.23 -2.08 -4.07
N PRO A 496 -6.65 -2.86 -3.06
CA PRO A 496 -8.07 -3.00 -2.74
C PRO A 496 -8.66 -1.70 -2.20
N GLN A 497 -9.98 -1.56 -2.29
CA GLN A 497 -10.68 -0.50 -1.56
C GLN A 497 -10.58 -0.76 -0.05
N PRO A 498 -10.71 0.28 0.80
CA PRO A 498 -10.67 0.12 2.25
C PRO A 498 -11.66 -0.93 2.73
N ALA A 499 -11.18 -1.85 3.56
CA ALA A 499 -12.00 -2.90 4.14
C ALA A 499 -13.10 -2.32 5.04
N PRO A 500 -14.29 -2.96 5.14
CA PRO A 500 -15.30 -2.58 6.12
C PRO A 500 -14.76 -2.61 7.55
N PHE A 501 -15.15 -1.64 8.39
CA PHE A 501 -14.77 -1.66 9.81
C PHE A 501 -15.48 -2.76 10.60
N GLU A 502 -16.70 -3.12 10.18
CA GLU A 502 -17.47 -4.18 10.81
C GLU A 502 -17.14 -5.52 10.18
N VAL A 503 -16.75 -6.47 11.03
CA VAL A 503 -16.48 -7.85 10.64
C VAL A 503 -17.60 -8.74 11.18
N GLN A 504 -18.19 -9.56 10.31
CA GLN A 504 -19.20 -10.52 10.72
C GLN A 504 -18.55 -11.63 11.56
N LEU A 505 -19.07 -11.78 12.79
CA LEU A 505 -18.58 -12.76 13.76
C LEU A 505 -19.45 -14.02 13.70
N TYR A 506 -19.24 -14.89 12.72
CA TYR A 506 -20.02 -16.11 12.59
C TYR A 506 -19.32 -17.33 13.17
N GLY A 507 -20.10 -18.11 13.95
CA GLY A 507 -19.77 -19.50 14.30
C GLY A 507 -18.56 -19.70 15.19
N ILE A 508 -18.21 -18.71 16.04
CA ILE A 508 -17.13 -18.83 17.04
C ILE A 508 -17.75 -19.07 18.42
N ASP A 509 -17.35 -20.19 19.04
CA ASP A 509 -17.67 -20.45 20.45
C ASP A 509 -16.69 -19.71 21.37
N ILE A 510 -16.97 -18.40 21.57
CA ILE A 510 -16.14 -17.49 22.36
C ILE A 510 -16.02 -17.98 23.81
N THR A 511 -17.08 -18.49 24.39
CA THR A 511 -17.11 -18.95 25.79
C THR A 511 -16.15 -20.13 26.00
N ARG A 512 -16.20 -21.09 25.11
CA ARG A 512 -15.30 -22.26 25.16
C ARG A 512 -13.86 -21.85 24.86
N LEU A 513 -13.64 -20.97 23.89
CA LEU A 513 -12.33 -20.42 23.56
C LEU A 513 -11.69 -19.77 24.76
N HIS A 514 -12.36 -18.81 25.41
CA HIS A 514 -11.82 -18.12 26.58
C HIS A 514 -11.55 -19.09 27.75
N LYS A 515 -12.42 -20.07 27.98
CA LYS A 515 -12.19 -21.08 29.01
C LYS A 515 -10.93 -21.91 28.72
N THR A 516 -10.69 -22.26 27.46
CA THR A 516 -9.53 -23.05 27.05
C THR A 516 -8.26 -22.21 27.17
N ILE A 517 -8.26 -20.96 26.68
CA ILE A 517 -7.11 -20.04 26.81
C ILE A 517 -6.79 -19.78 28.29
N TYR A 518 -7.81 -19.50 29.13
CA TYR A 518 -7.62 -19.27 30.56
C TYR A 518 -6.99 -20.50 31.27
N ARG A 519 -7.43 -21.72 30.92
CA ARG A 519 -6.84 -22.96 31.45
C ARG A 519 -5.35 -23.05 31.10
N GLU A 520 -4.99 -22.77 29.87
CA GLU A 520 -3.60 -22.91 29.39
C GLU A 520 -2.70 -21.79 29.91
N THR A 521 -3.19 -20.56 30.03
CA THR A 521 -2.42 -19.46 30.63
C THR A 521 -2.16 -19.70 32.12
N ASN A 522 -3.14 -20.28 32.85
CA ASN A 522 -2.92 -20.70 34.25
C ASN A 522 -1.93 -21.87 34.36
N ARG A 523 -1.93 -22.81 33.41
CA ARG A 523 -0.93 -23.89 33.36
C ARG A 523 0.47 -23.30 33.21
N LEU A 524 0.68 -22.36 32.25
CA LEU A 524 1.96 -21.67 32.06
C LEU A 524 2.39 -20.92 33.34
N LYS A 525 1.44 -20.27 34.01
CA LYS A 525 1.70 -19.59 35.26
C LYS A 525 2.16 -20.55 36.38
N PHE A 526 1.52 -21.72 36.49
CA PHE A 526 1.87 -22.74 37.45
C PHE A 526 3.26 -23.35 37.17
N GLU A 527 3.59 -23.55 35.91
CA GLU A 527 4.88 -24.04 35.44
C GLU A 527 5.99 -22.98 35.50
N GLY A 528 5.67 -21.72 35.81
CA GLY A 528 6.64 -20.63 35.93
C GLY A 528 7.19 -20.12 34.59
N ILE A 529 6.51 -20.42 33.48
CA ILE A 529 6.90 -20.02 32.12
C ILE A 529 5.96 -18.95 31.56
N THR A 530 6.50 -18.07 30.68
CA THR A 530 5.73 -16.98 30.08
C THR A 530 5.10 -17.36 28.75
N THR A 531 5.72 -18.24 27.99
CA THR A 531 5.28 -18.64 26.65
C THR A 531 5.45 -20.12 26.43
N GLY A 532 4.57 -20.75 25.66
CA GLY A 532 4.67 -22.18 25.35
C GLY A 532 3.76 -22.64 24.23
N TYR A 533 4.13 -23.74 23.58
CA TYR A 533 3.27 -24.42 22.62
C TYR A 533 2.20 -25.23 23.33
N LEU A 534 1.00 -25.24 22.74
CA LEU A 534 -0.15 -26.00 23.21
C LEU A 534 -0.05 -27.48 22.82
N ALA A 535 -0.64 -28.34 23.66
CA ALA A 535 -0.80 -29.75 23.33
C ALA A 535 -1.75 -29.95 22.14
N PRO A 536 -1.59 -31.01 21.30
CA PRO A 536 -2.41 -31.26 20.11
C PRO A 536 -3.91 -31.21 20.37
N ASP A 537 -4.38 -31.82 21.48
CA ASP A 537 -5.81 -31.82 21.84
C ASP A 537 -6.32 -30.40 22.14
N THR A 538 -5.54 -29.58 22.80
CA THR A 538 -5.88 -28.17 23.07
C THR A 538 -5.93 -27.37 21.76
N VAL A 539 -4.99 -27.59 20.84
CA VAL A 539 -4.98 -26.97 19.51
C VAL A 539 -6.27 -27.33 18.76
N ARG A 540 -6.64 -28.60 18.77
CA ARG A 540 -7.89 -29.09 18.17
C ARG A 540 -9.12 -28.44 18.81
N GLU A 541 -9.14 -28.33 20.14
CA GLU A 541 -10.22 -27.67 20.87
C GLU A 541 -10.37 -26.22 20.43
N ILE A 542 -9.28 -25.46 20.35
CA ILE A 542 -9.28 -24.06 19.93
C ILE A 542 -9.76 -23.91 18.48
N LEU A 543 -9.24 -24.72 17.55
CA LEU A 543 -9.66 -24.67 16.14
C LEU A 543 -11.14 -25.05 15.97
N SER A 544 -11.64 -26.00 16.78
CA SER A 544 -13.04 -26.37 16.78
C SER A 544 -13.96 -25.27 17.27
N CYS A 545 -13.50 -24.40 18.20
CA CYS A 545 -14.25 -23.20 18.61
C CYS A 545 -14.49 -22.23 17.45
N ALA A 546 -13.58 -22.19 16.48
CA ALA A 546 -13.73 -21.40 15.26
C ALA A 546 -14.41 -22.15 14.12
N GLY A 547 -14.78 -23.43 14.30
CA GLY A 547 -15.34 -24.26 13.24
C GLY A 547 -14.36 -24.58 12.11
N ILE A 548 -13.06 -24.55 12.38
CA ILE A 548 -12.01 -24.95 11.42
C ILE A 548 -11.89 -26.46 11.44
N PRO A 549 -12.17 -27.15 10.33
CA PRO A 549 -12.18 -28.60 10.29
C PRO A 549 -10.78 -29.20 10.35
N MET A 550 -10.54 -30.14 11.22
CA MET A 550 -9.32 -30.93 11.27
C MET A 550 -9.55 -32.37 10.88
N VAL A 551 -8.52 -32.99 10.30
CA VAL A 551 -8.57 -34.43 10.00
C VAL A 551 -8.80 -35.25 11.28
N PRO A 552 -9.69 -36.25 11.27
CA PRO A 552 -9.83 -37.15 12.41
C PRO A 552 -8.51 -37.88 12.71
N GLU A 553 -8.08 -37.84 13.96
CA GLU A 553 -6.85 -38.50 14.41
C GLU A 553 -7.02 -39.11 15.78
N MET A 554 -6.20 -40.07 16.10
CA MET A 554 -6.07 -40.68 17.42
C MET A 554 -4.60 -40.78 17.80
N VAL A 555 -4.29 -40.39 19.01
CA VAL A 555 -2.97 -40.58 19.64
C VAL A 555 -3.12 -41.67 20.70
N SER A 556 -2.33 -42.72 20.62
CA SER A 556 -2.36 -43.76 21.63
C SER A 556 -1.00 -44.46 21.78
N PRO A 557 -0.61 -44.90 22.96
CA PRO A 557 0.47 -45.85 23.16
C PRO A 557 0.04 -47.32 22.90
N SER A 558 -1.26 -47.57 22.62
CA SER A 558 -1.82 -48.88 22.35
C SER A 558 -1.96 -49.12 20.83
N LYS A 559 -1.31 -50.16 20.34
CA LYS A 559 -1.38 -50.61 18.95
C LYS A 559 -2.82 -50.98 18.53
N ASP A 560 -3.52 -51.71 19.40
CA ASP A 560 -4.88 -52.23 19.11
C ASP A 560 -5.91 -51.11 18.99
N GLU A 561 -5.80 -50.06 19.83
CA GLU A 561 -6.66 -48.87 19.72
C GLU A 561 -6.46 -48.12 18.41
N LEU A 562 -5.22 -48.02 17.95
CA LEU A 562 -4.91 -47.35 16.69
C LEU A 562 -5.34 -48.12 15.46
N ILE A 563 -5.25 -49.45 15.52
CA ILE A 563 -5.78 -50.34 14.48
C ILE A 563 -7.31 -50.24 14.40
N ALA A 564 -7.99 -50.31 15.55
CA ALA A 564 -9.46 -50.15 15.59
C ALA A 564 -9.91 -48.79 15.08
N PHE A 565 -9.15 -47.71 15.40
CA PHE A 565 -9.41 -46.37 14.86
C PHE A 565 -9.19 -46.31 13.34
N ALA A 566 -8.13 -46.90 12.82
CA ALA A 566 -7.83 -46.93 11.40
C ALA A 566 -8.89 -47.70 10.60
N GLU A 567 -9.37 -48.84 11.13
CA GLU A 567 -10.47 -49.62 10.55
C GLU A 567 -11.78 -48.82 10.49
N LYS A 568 -12.12 -48.12 11.57
CA LYS A 568 -13.30 -47.25 11.64
C LYS A 568 -13.20 -46.06 10.67
N THR A 569 -12.02 -45.46 10.56
CA THR A 569 -11.79 -44.26 9.76
C THR A 569 -11.58 -44.57 8.27
N GLY A 570 -11.14 -45.80 7.98
CA GLY A 570 -10.84 -46.32 6.64
C GLY A 570 -9.43 -46.02 6.19
N TYR A 571 -8.76 -47.04 5.62
CA TYR A 571 -7.45 -46.89 4.99
C TYR A 571 -7.53 -46.17 3.64
N PRO A 572 -6.43 -45.55 3.15
CA PRO A 572 -5.12 -45.46 3.79
C PRO A 572 -5.09 -44.45 4.95
N VAL A 573 -4.14 -44.67 5.88
CA VAL A 573 -3.87 -43.80 7.01
C VAL A 573 -2.40 -43.34 7.00
N VAL A 574 -2.11 -42.32 7.82
CA VAL A 574 -0.77 -41.83 8.12
C VAL A 574 -0.48 -42.10 9.59
N ALA A 575 0.71 -42.57 9.89
CA ALA A 575 1.22 -42.68 11.26
C ALA A 575 2.33 -41.69 11.52
N LYS A 576 2.32 -41.06 12.70
CA LYS A 576 3.33 -40.10 13.15
C LYS A 576 3.74 -40.40 14.59
N VAL A 577 5.03 -40.49 14.88
CA VAL A 577 5.52 -40.62 16.27
C VAL A 577 5.15 -39.41 17.11
N VAL A 578 4.81 -39.60 18.37
CA VAL A 578 4.55 -38.53 19.34
C VAL A 578 5.63 -38.58 20.42
N GLY A 579 6.27 -37.43 20.67
CA GLY A 579 7.41 -37.25 21.61
C GLY A 579 8.54 -36.45 21.00
N PRO A 580 9.24 -36.95 19.97
CA PRO A 580 10.31 -36.24 19.29
C PRO A 580 9.84 -34.92 18.63
N VAL A 581 10.69 -33.89 18.71
CA VAL A 581 10.37 -32.54 18.19
C VAL A 581 10.42 -32.50 16.66
N HIS A 582 11.42 -33.16 16.03
CA HIS A 582 11.60 -33.21 14.58
C HIS A 582 11.23 -34.61 14.04
N LYS A 583 9.94 -34.87 13.92
CA LYS A 583 9.38 -36.21 13.58
C LYS A 583 9.88 -36.74 12.24
N SER A 584 10.00 -35.91 11.23
CA SER A 584 10.45 -36.29 9.88
C SER A 584 11.91 -36.68 9.84
N ASP A 585 12.76 -35.99 10.59
CA ASP A 585 14.22 -36.20 10.58
C ASP A 585 14.62 -37.54 11.22
N VAL A 586 13.78 -38.05 12.14
CA VAL A 586 14.00 -39.32 12.83
C VAL A 586 13.21 -40.47 12.18
N GLY A 587 12.67 -40.29 10.97
CA GLY A 587 11.84 -41.29 10.32
C GLY A 587 10.51 -41.59 11.01
N GLY A 588 10.02 -40.64 11.79
CA GLY A 588 8.83 -40.76 12.61
C GLY A 588 7.50 -40.48 11.89
N VAL A 589 7.48 -40.44 10.54
CA VAL A 589 6.28 -40.25 9.74
C VAL A 589 6.21 -41.34 8.65
N THR A 590 5.10 -42.06 8.57
CA THR A 590 4.83 -43.02 7.50
C THR A 590 3.49 -42.73 6.84
N LEU A 591 3.56 -42.51 5.52
CA LEU A 591 2.41 -42.22 4.67
C LEU A 591 1.89 -43.52 4.01
N ASN A 592 0.63 -43.47 3.56
CA ASN A 592 0.02 -44.52 2.72
C ASN A 592 0.01 -45.91 3.35
N ILE A 593 -0.28 -46.01 4.65
CA ILE A 593 -0.50 -47.28 5.36
C ILE A 593 -1.89 -47.80 4.96
N ARG A 594 -1.92 -48.98 4.35
CA ARG A 594 -3.15 -49.52 3.72
C ARG A 594 -3.77 -50.67 4.45
N THR A 595 -3.09 -51.30 5.40
CA THR A 595 -3.60 -52.47 6.14
C THR A 595 -3.26 -52.39 7.63
N ALA A 596 -3.95 -53.15 8.45
CA ALA A 596 -3.70 -53.25 9.89
C ALA A 596 -2.32 -53.82 10.20
N GLU A 597 -1.86 -54.80 9.41
CA GLU A 597 -0.53 -55.41 9.58
C GLU A 597 0.58 -54.37 9.31
N HIS A 598 0.44 -53.54 8.26
CA HIS A 598 1.40 -52.52 7.98
C HIS A 598 1.41 -51.47 9.10
N LEU A 599 0.24 -51.07 9.62
CA LEU A 599 0.15 -50.15 10.75
C LEU A 599 0.81 -50.72 12.00
N ALA A 600 0.62 -52.04 12.27
CA ALA A 600 1.23 -52.70 13.41
C ALA A 600 2.75 -52.69 13.33
N LEU A 601 3.34 -52.96 12.17
CA LEU A 601 4.80 -52.93 11.94
C LEU A 601 5.36 -51.53 12.15
N GLU A 602 4.71 -50.51 11.58
CA GLU A 602 5.12 -49.14 11.72
C GLU A 602 5.00 -48.61 13.14
N PHE A 603 3.95 -49.02 13.87
CA PHE A 603 3.81 -48.71 15.30
C PHE A 603 5.01 -49.23 16.10
N ASP A 604 5.34 -50.52 15.92
CA ASP A 604 6.46 -51.16 16.64
C ASP A 604 7.80 -50.47 16.31
N ARG A 605 8.02 -50.05 15.05
CA ARG A 605 9.20 -49.31 14.62
C ARG A 605 9.25 -47.93 15.26
N MET A 606 8.12 -47.16 15.23
CA MET A 606 8.04 -45.81 15.77
C MET A 606 8.20 -45.74 17.28
N MET A 607 7.69 -46.79 18.01
CA MET A 607 7.88 -46.84 19.45
C MET A 607 9.31 -47.15 19.89
N GLN A 608 10.21 -47.54 18.97
CA GLN A 608 11.64 -47.70 19.23
C GLN A 608 12.41 -46.38 19.03
N ILE A 609 11.79 -45.33 18.46
CA ILE A 609 12.43 -44.01 18.30
C ILE A 609 12.64 -43.41 19.71
N PRO A 610 13.84 -42.85 20.00
CA PRO A 610 14.10 -42.19 21.27
C PRO A 610 13.01 -41.15 21.60
N ASP A 611 12.59 -41.10 22.85
CA ASP A 611 11.56 -40.21 23.39
C ASP A 611 10.15 -40.42 22.82
N ALA A 612 9.87 -41.53 22.11
CA ALA A 612 8.54 -41.88 21.68
C ALA A 612 7.61 -42.15 22.88
N LYS A 613 6.47 -41.43 22.93
CA LYS A 613 5.43 -41.55 23.96
C LYS A 613 4.17 -42.22 23.45
N GLY A 614 4.04 -42.39 22.14
CA GLY A 614 2.90 -42.97 21.44
C GLY A 614 2.99 -42.72 19.94
N VAL A 615 1.98 -43.19 19.23
CA VAL A 615 1.85 -42.93 17.79
C VAL A 615 0.48 -42.29 17.53
N MET A 616 0.49 -41.27 16.68
CA MET A 616 -0.69 -40.64 16.13
C MET A 616 -1.05 -41.35 14.82
N VAL A 617 -2.30 -41.69 14.63
CA VAL A 617 -2.85 -42.20 13.37
C VAL A 617 -3.94 -41.24 12.89
N GLN A 618 -3.90 -40.87 11.63
CA GLN A 618 -4.89 -39.99 11.00
C GLN A 618 -5.22 -40.47 9.59
N LYS A 619 -6.43 -40.17 9.11
CA LYS A 619 -6.84 -40.52 7.73
C LYS A 619 -5.92 -39.80 6.72
N MET A 620 -5.46 -40.53 5.71
CA MET A 620 -4.69 -39.91 4.62
C MET A 620 -5.64 -39.22 3.67
N LEU A 621 -5.47 -37.90 3.57
CA LEU A 621 -6.18 -37.06 2.62
C LEU A 621 -5.30 -36.78 1.40
N LYS A 622 -5.93 -36.40 0.29
CA LYS A 622 -5.28 -35.95 -0.94
C LYS A 622 -5.85 -34.59 -1.30
N GLY A 623 -5.05 -33.75 -1.89
CA GLY A 623 -5.48 -32.43 -2.34
C GLY A 623 -4.30 -31.49 -2.55
N THR A 624 -4.61 -30.25 -2.94
CA THR A 624 -3.64 -29.17 -3.00
C THR A 624 -3.25 -28.76 -1.58
N GLU A 625 -1.96 -28.70 -1.31
CA GLU A 625 -1.45 -28.23 -0.03
C GLU A 625 -1.53 -26.71 0.05
N LEU A 626 -2.23 -26.24 1.07
CA LEU A 626 -2.36 -24.82 1.42
C LEU A 626 -1.77 -24.58 2.80
N PHE A 627 -1.48 -23.32 3.06
CA PHE A 627 -0.96 -22.82 4.30
C PHE A 627 -1.83 -21.67 4.82
N ILE A 628 -2.05 -21.62 6.12
CA ILE A 628 -2.58 -20.47 6.82
C ILE A 628 -1.89 -20.35 8.18
N GLY A 629 -1.44 -19.15 8.52
CA GLY A 629 -0.83 -18.88 9.82
C GLY A 629 -1.18 -17.50 10.31
N ALA A 630 -0.79 -17.18 11.54
CA ALA A 630 -0.84 -15.83 12.05
C ALA A 630 0.25 -15.62 13.08
N LYS A 631 0.69 -14.36 13.17
CA LYS A 631 1.65 -13.89 14.16
C LYS A 631 1.14 -12.61 14.78
N TYR A 632 1.27 -12.51 16.12
CA TYR A 632 0.99 -11.28 16.84
C TYR A 632 2.17 -10.32 16.66
N GLU A 633 1.88 -9.15 16.12
CA GLU A 633 2.83 -8.05 15.99
C GLU A 633 2.44 -6.95 16.96
N GLU A 634 3.39 -6.55 17.79
CA GLU A 634 3.16 -5.48 18.77
C GLU A 634 2.64 -4.22 18.07
N ARG A 635 1.62 -3.56 18.62
CA ARG A 635 0.87 -2.41 18.10
C ARG A 635 -0.06 -2.70 16.91
N PHE A 636 0.21 -3.71 16.07
CA PHE A 636 -0.62 -4.04 14.89
C PHE A 636 -1.67 -5.11 15.18
N GLY A 637 -1.48 -5.89 16.26
CA GLY A 637 -2.30 -7.07 16.49
C GLY A 637 -1.88 -8.27 15.62
N HIS A 638 -2.81 -9.15 15.28
CA HIS A 638 -2.48 -10.35 14.51
C HIS A 638 -2.42 -10.08 13.01
N VAL A 639 -1.31 -10.46 12.40
CA VAL A 639 -1.11 -10.54 10.95
C VAL A 639 -1.38 -11.99 10.53
N VAL A 640 -2.41 -12.18 9.74
CA VAL A 640 -2.78 -13.49 9.16
C VAL A 640 -2.06 -13.64 7.82
N LEU A 641 -1.52 -14.82 7.59
CA LEU A 641 -0.79 -15.20 6.38
C LEU A 641 -1.52 -16.34 5.69
N CYS A 642 -1.58 -16.34 4.36
CA CYS A 642 -2.10 -17.47 3.58
C CYS A 642 -1.27 -17.70 2.32
N GLY A 643 -1.28 -18.93 1.79
CA GLY A 643 -0.52 -19.29 0.60
C GLY A 643 -0.62 -20.75 0.22
N LEU A 644 0.19 -21.16 -0.76
CA LEU A 644 0.40 -22.57 -1.07
C LEU A 644 1.26 -23.22 0.02
N GLY A 645 0.89 -24.42 0.46
CA GLY A 645 1.56 -25.16 1.52
C GLY A 645 2.76 -25.99 1.05
N GLY A 646 3.32 -26.79 1.96
CA GLY A 646 4.44 -27.69 1.67
C GLY A 646 5.68 -26.96 1.19
N ILE A 647 6.37 -27.55 0.21
CA ILE A 647 7.62 -27.00 -0.37
C ILE A 647 7.44 -25.60 -1.01
N PHE A 648 6.23 -25.23 -1.39
CA PHE A 648 5.98 -23.92 -2.00
C PHE A 648 6.16 -22.76 -1.02
N VAL A 649 5.82 -22.95 0.27
CA VAL A 649 6.07 -21.92 1.31
C VAL A 649 7.58 -21.72 1.50
N GLU A 650 8.33 -22.80 1.59
CA GLU A 650 9.76 -22.75 1.89
C GLU A 650 10.58 -22.19 0.73
N VAL A 651 10.28 -22.61 -0.50
CA VAL A 651 11.07 -22.27 -1.69
C VAL A 651 10.60 -20.99 -2.36
N LEU A 652 9.30 -20.84 -2.60
CA LEU A 652 8.74 -19.73 -3.38
C LEU A 652 8.37 -18.53 -2.52
N LYS A 653 8.14 -18.72 -1.22
CA LYS A 653 7.68 -17.68 -0.27
C LYS A 653 6.48 -16.91 -0.83
N ASP A 654 5.57 -17.62 -1.52
CA ASP A 654 4.36 -17.05 -2.11
C ASP A 654 3.26 -16.98 -1.05
N VAL A 655 3.30 -15.90 -0.29
CA VAL A 655 2.45 -15.66 0.88
C VAL A 655 1.81 -14.28 0.74
N SER A 656 0.52 -14.22 1.06
CA SER A 656 -0.22 -12.96 1.20
C SER A 656 -0.57 -12.72 2.66
N SER A 657 -0.55 -11.44 3.07
CA SER A 657 -0.82 -11.03 4.46
C SER A 657 -2.06 -10.17 4.58
N GLY A 658 -2.74 -10.25 5.73
CA GLY A 658 -3.87 -9.41 6.08
C GLY A 658 -3.94 -9.16 7.57
N LEU A 659 -4.40 -7.97 7.99
CA LEU A 659 -4.52 -7.59 9.39
C LEU A 659 -5.87 -8.07 9.96
N ALA A 660 -5.83 -8.87 11.01
CA ALA A 660 -7.05 -9.36 11.67
C ALA A 660 -7.83 -8.22 12.36
N PRO A 661 -9.18 -8.31 12.40
CA PRO A 661 -10.05 -9.29 11.79
C PRO A 661 -10.24 -9.06 10.28
N LEU A 662 -10.42 -10.13 9.50
CA LEU A 662 -10.56 -10.08 8.05
C LEU A 662 -12.01 -10.31 7.61
N SER A 663 -12.45 -9.56 6.61
CA SER A 663 -13.67 -9.82 5.86
C SER A 663 -13.46 -10.87 4.76
N TYR A 664 -14.55 -11.43 4.20
CA TYR A 664 -14.47 -12.33 3.04
C TYR A 664 -13.81 -11.64 1.82
N GLY A 665 -14.12 -10.36 1.58
CA GLY A 665 -13.50 -9.62 0.48
C GLY A 665 -11.98 -9.51 0.62
N GLU A 666 -11.48 -9.27 1.83
CA GLU A 666 -10.05 -9.26 2.12
C GLU A 666 -9.44 -10.66 1.94
N ALA A 667 -10.08 -11.71 2.44
CA ALA A 667 -9.60 -13.08 2.27
C ALA A 667 -9.49 -13.48 0.79
N TYR A 668 -10.49 -13.16 -0.04
CA TYR A 668 -10.43 -13.38 -1.49
C TYR A 668 -9.31 -12.54 -2.13
N SER A 669 -9.16 -11.27 -1.76
CA SER A 669 -8.06 -10.42 -2.25
C SER A 669 -6.69 -11.01 -1.90
N MET A 670 -6.52 -11.57 -0.71
CA MET A 670 -5.30 -12.27 -0.31
C MET A 670 -5.03 -13.49 -1.19
N ILE A 671 -6.03 -14.35 -1.40
CA ILE A 671 -5.92 -15.56 -2.24
C ILE A 671 -5.56 -15.19 -3.68
N HIS A 672 -6.26 -14.21 -4.27
CA HIS A 672 -6.07 -13.79 -5.66
C HIS A 672 -4.74 -13.08 -5.90
N SER A 673 -4.11 -12.52 -4.86
CA SER A 673 -2.80 -11.86 -4.96
C SER A 673 -1.62 -12.83 -5.01
N LEU A 674 -1.83 -14.11 -4.72
CA LEU A 674 -0.79 -15.14 -4.77
C LEU A 674 -0.29 -15.35 -6.22
N ARG A 675 1.01 -15.47 -6.42
CA ARG A 675 1.61 -15.79 -7.73
C ARG A 675 1.13 -17.16 -8.21
N GLY A 676 0.98 -18.10 -7.28
CA GLY A 676 0.47 -19.44 -7.50
C GLY A 676 -1.04 -19.54 -7.61
N TYR A 677 -1.80 -18.46 -7.68
CA TYR A 677 -3.27 -18.47 -7.76
C TYR A 677 -3.82 -19.38 -8.87
N LYS A 678 -3.09 -19.50 -9.99
CA LYS A 678 -3.47 -20.43 -11.09
C LYS A 678 -3.54 -21.89 -10.64
N ILE A 679 -2.74 -22.30 -9.65
CA ILE A 679 -2.79 -23.66 -9.05
C ILE A 679 -4.07 -23.79 -8.23
N ILE A 680 -4.40 -22.78 -7.44
CA ILE A 680 -5.64 -22.71 -6.62
C ILE A 680 -6.87 -22.80 -7.51
N LYS A 681 -6.90 -22.03 -8.60
CA LYS A 681 -8.00 -22.02 -9.58
C LYS A 681 -8.11 -23.33 -10.38
N GLY A 682 -7.03 -24.10 -10.49
CA GLY A 682 -6.92 -25.28 -11.32
C GLY A 682 -6.33 -24.97 -12.71
N THR A 683 -5.49 -25.90 -13.20
CA THR A 683 -4.83 -25.78 -14.52
C THR A 683 -4.69 -27.13 -15.19
N ARG A 684 -4.59 -27.14 -16.52
CA ARG A 684 -4.29 -28.34 -17.34
C ARG A 684 -5.18 -29.56 -17.05
N GLY A 685 -6.50 -29.33 -16.87
CA GLY A 685 -7.45 -30.41 -16.59
C GLY A 685 -7.48 -30.86 -15.12
N GLN A 686 -6.68 -30.27 -14.24
CA GLN A 686 -6.84 -30.44 -12.80
C GLN A 686 -7.88 -29.43 -12.31
N LYS A 687 -8.83 -29.91 -11.52
CA LYS A 687 -9.84 -29.08 -10.87
C LYS A 687 -9.19 -28.20 -9.80
N GLY A 688 -9.69 -26.98 -9.63
CA GLY A 688 -9.29 -26.09 -8.57
C GLY A 688 -9.79 -26.53 -7.20
N ILE A 689 -9.40 -25.81 -6.17
CA ILE A 689 -9.88 -26.03 -4.80
C ILE A 689 -11.22 -25.34 -4.57
N ASN A 690 -11.88 -25.63 -3.45
CA ASN A 690 -13.00 -24.83 -2.95
C ASN A 690 -12.49 -23.55 -2.32
N GLU A 691 -12.37 -22.51 -3.15
CA GLU A 691 -11.84 -21.20 -2.77
C GLU A 691 -12.70 -20.53 -1.68
N GLN A 692 -14.03 -20.70 -1.73
CA GLN A 692 -14.94 -20.15 -0.72
C GLN A 692 -14.65 -20.73 0.66
N LYS A 693 -14.43 -22.04 0.76
CA LYS A 693 -14.08 -22.69 2.04
C LYS A 693 -12.71 -22.27 2.55
N TYR A 694 -11.76 -22.04 1.65
CA TYR A 694 -10.45 -21.52 2.05
C TYR A 694 -10.56 -20.10 2.60
N ALA A 695 -11.28 -19.22 1.91
CA ALA A 695 -11.57 -17.88 2.40
C ALA A 695 -12.33 -17.90 3.74
N GLU A 696 -13.29 -18.83 3.91
CA GLU A 696 -14.01 -19.00 5.17
C GLU A 696 -13.06 -19.36 6.33
N ILE A 697 -12.10 -20.26 6.12
CA ILE A 697 -11.13 -20.64 7.16
C ILE A 697 -10.24 -19.43 7.52
N ILE A 698 -9.80 -18.63 6.54
CA ILE A 698 -9.03 -17.40 6.78
C ILE A 698 -9.83 -16.43 7.67
N VAL A 699 -11.09 -16.17 7.34
CA VAL A 699 -11.96 -15.28 8.10
C VAL A 699 -12.20 -15.80 9.51
N ARG A 700 -12.48 -17.10 9.67
CA ARG A 700 -12.73 -17.75 10.98
C ARG A 700 -11.49 -17.68 11.87
N LEU A 701 -10.31 -17.98 11.32
CA LEU A 701 -9.04 -17.85 12.05
C LEU A 701 -8.81 -16.40 12.50
N SER A 702 -8.95 -15.44 11.59
CA SER A 702 -8.75 -14.02 11.91
C SER A 702 -9.71 -13.52 12.99
N THR A 703 -10.95 -14.03 12.99
CA THR A 703 -11.97 -13.71 14.00
C THR A 703 -11.62 -14.33 15.35
N LEU A 704 -11.19 -15.61 15.38
CA LEU A 704 -10.72 -16.27 16.59
C LEU A 704 -9.63 -15.47 17.29
N LEU A 705 -8.64 -15.00 16.52
CA LEU A 705 -7.49 -14.25 17.04
C LEU A 705 -7.88 -12.91 17.66
N ARG A 706 -9.00 -12.29 17.28
CA ARG A 706 -9.52 -11.10 17.95
C ARG A 706 -9.92 -11.36 19.40
N PHE A 707 -10.38 -12.58 19.71
CA PHE A 707 -10.84 -12.98 21.05
C PHE A 707 -9.80 -13.76 21.85
N ALA A 708 -8.62 -13.99 21.30
CA ALA A 708 -7.54 -14.75 21.92
C ALA A 708 -6.18 -14.07 21.65
N THR A 709 -5.99 -12.88 22.19
CA THR A 709 -4.77 -12.07 22.02
C THR A 709 -3.54 -12.68 22.66
N GLU A 710 -3.74 -13.66 23.56
CA GLU A 710 -2.70 -14.49 24.15
C GLU A 710 -2.05 -15.45 23.14
N ILE A 711 -2.73 -15.77 22.04
CA ILE A 711 -2.12 -16.52 20.94
C ILE A 711 -1.12 -15.60 20.23
N LYS A 712 0.17 -15.92 20.32
CA LYS A 712 1.23 -15.14 19.67
C LYS A 712 1.62 -15.68 18.31
N GLU A 713 1.36 -16.96 18.09
CA GLU A 713 1.65 -17.62 16.81
C GLU A 713 0.71 -18.80 16.59
N ILE A 714 0.23 -18.92 15.38
CA ILE A 714 -0.50 -20.08 14.91
C ILE A 714 -0.01 -20.44 13.51
N ASP A 715 0.21 -21.74 13.29
CA ASP A 715 0.63 -22.29 12.02
C ASP A 715 -0.24 -23.51 11.72
N ILE A 716 -0.97 -23.47 10.61
CA ILE A 716 -1.80 -24.57 10.12
C ILE A 716 -1.21 -24.96 8.76
N ASN A 717 -0.38 -26.00 8.75
CA ASN A 717 0.37 -26.41 7.58
C ASN A 717 0.68 -27.93 7.62
N PRO A 718 0.14 -28.72 6.65
CA PRO A 718 -0.72 -28.27 5.55
C PRO A 718 -2.22 -28.24 5.90
N LEU A 719 -2.97 -27.41 5.17
CA LEU A 719 -4.37 -27.68 4.88
C LEU A 719 -4.43 -28.41 3.54
N LEU A 720 -5.20 -29.50 3.47
CA LEU A 720 -5.45 -30.20 2.21
C LEU A 720 -6.80 -29.78 1.64
N ALA A 721 -6.76 -29.31 0.39
CA ALA A 721 -7.91 -28.74 -0.28
C ALA A 721 -8.22 -29.45 -1.59
N ASP A 722 -9.50 -29.70 -1.84
CA ASP A 722 -10.06 -30.16 -3.11
C ASP A 722 -11.27 -29.30 -3.52
N GLU A 723 -12.00 -29.69 -4.57
CA GLU A 723 -13.18 -28.97 -5.05
C GLU A 723 -14.34 -28.90 -4.04
N HIS A 724 -14.32 -29.72 -2.98
CA HIS A 724 -15.41 -29.86 -2.02
C HIS A 724 -15.03 -29.42 -0.61
N SER A 725 -13.77 -29.53 -0.22
CA SER A 725 -13.34 -29.40 1.16
C SER A 725 -11.97 -28.72 1.31
N VAL A 726 -11.75 -28.10 2.48
CA VAL A 726 -10.46 -27.63 2.96
C VAL A 726 -10.32 -28.08 4.41
N ILE A 727 -9.35 -28.94 4.71
CA ILE A 727 -9.21 -29.62 6.01
C ILE A 727 -7.79 -29.45 6.53
N ALA A 728 -7.64 -29.01 7.78
CA ALA A 728 -6.36 -28.90 8.46
C ALA A 728 -5.83 -30.30 8.83
N VAL A 729 -4.56 -30.54 8.51
CA VAL A 729 -3.88 -31.83 8.76
C VAL A 729 -2.91 -31.72 9.93
N ASP A 730 -2.24 -30.58 10.04
CA ASP A 730 -1.36 -30.28 11.17
C ASP A 730 -1.54 -28.82 11.59
N ALA A 731 -1.43 -28.56 12.89
CA ALA A 731 -1.53 -27.22 13.44
C ALA A 731 -0.71 -27.07 14.73
N ARG A 732 -0.13 -25.89 14.91
CA ARG A 732 0.61 -25.52 16.12
C ARG A 732 0.14 -24.16 16.60
N ILE A 733 -0.01 -24.01 17.90
CA ILE A 733 -0.37 -22.73 18.55
C ILE A 733 0.60 -22.47 19.68
N ARG A 734 1.16 -21.27 19.69
CA ARG A 734 1.99 -20.75 20.78
C ARG A 734 1.24 -19.61 21.46
N ILE A 735 1.13 -19.71 22.78
CA ILE A 735 0.52 -18.66 23.61
C ILE A 735 1.54 -18.00 24.53
N GLU A 736 1.19 -16.81 24.96
CA GLU A 736 1.93 -16.03 25.96
C GLU A 736 0.92 -15.45 26.96
N ARG A 737 1.33 -15.42 28.27
CA ARG A 737 0.52 -14.90 29.37
C ARG A 737 0.82 -13.44 29.65
#